data_b7bbf3b7800948e1af9d1ccea493acbb
#
_entry.id   b7bbf3b7800948e1af9d1ccea493acbb
#
_cell.length_a   1.000
_cell.length_b   1.000
_cell.length_c   1.000
_cell.angle_alpha   90.00
_cell.angle_beta   90.00
_cell.angle_gamma   90.00
#
_symmetry.space_group_name_H-M   'P 1'
#
loop_
_entity.id
_entity.type
_entity.pdbx_description
1 polymer ?
#
loop_
_entity_poly.entity_id
_entity_poly.type
_entity_poly.pdbx_seq_one_letter_code
_entity_poly.pdbx_strand_id
1 'polypeptide(L)'
;MNNVITTTCGLCSTGCRINVHCNEHNQYSIKGDKCDPVTHGALCKKGLHAIDIMLHPERLTQPLKRTGKRGEDQWITISWQQALDEIALKFNHTQNTFGDNSLFFSYGYSKDFINTQLLKLANAANSVNIHGPETVCWAPSKYGKEYTLGYNPGADINQHTDCIIFWGVNKHNTRFTEMRAINHAIEHGATTICVDPQQTHHAKNANYWLPLVPGSDLALAMAMIKIIIDKAWYDTVFVADFCYGFSALQSHVDQLDLSYLANECQLSIEMITDITQQYINAKSAVIITGNALDHNPDSFQVNRAIAILMALSGNIEIQGGQSKPQGKSLVNGRWPYDPQDVDQISPTIRQHSVGSPPIPESFRATSQGLMDAMLTGQPYSIKAGLIVGTNPMTSWPDSNKVKQAFEQLDFLVVSELFMTPTAMMADIVLPAASFFEYAGVTQGQDGSIHYQASLQQVGDAKPDHQIIAEIGHAMGIMPVYNDNDFWKSALSPVNIDLMQLKAQTSILAAVENQQTLSYLSVGFDTPSRKVELYSQKLHELTLDPIPVYRPNLPITDRYPLRVTTAKSRHYMFSHGRQISSLRAKHPLPIVKIHSSLGEKEHLKEGDIAAIETAPDKIIYQRVKFDDNLNIDTIIADLSWWFPEMKSKQLSGAFISNYNVLTTTDTGTHSDIGSFYINGLPCRIYKATNIELSTI
;
A
#
# COMPACT_ATOMS: atom_id res chain seq x y z
N MET A 1 28.79 -21.23 -21.38
CA MET A 1 27.36 -21.38 -21.76
C MET A 1 26.56 -20.36 -20.96
N ASN A 2 25.74 -19.55 -21.62
CA ASN A 2 24.86 -18.62 -20.87
C ASN A 2 23.81 -19.46 -20.12
N ASN A 3 23.90 -19.47 -18.81
CA ASN A 3 22.89 -20.13 -17.96
C ASN A 3 21.69 -19.19 -17.80
N VAL A 4 20.49 -19.67 -18.12
CA VAL A 4 19.24 -18.91 -17.99
C VAL A 4 18.39 -19.58 -16.92
N ILE A 5 18.05 -18.84 -15.87
CA ILE A 5 17.18 -19.31 -14.80
C ILE A 5 15.87 -18.53 -14.89
N THR A 6 14.77 -19.25 -15.08
CA THR A 6 13.43 -18.67 -15.02
C THR A 6 12.95 -18.62 -13.57
N THR A 7 12.54 -17.44 -13.10
CA THR A 7 12.03 -17.22 -11.75
C THR A 7 10.96 -16.11 -11.77
N THR A 8 10.60 -15.60 -10.62
CA THR A 8 9.54 -14.57 -10.47
C THR A 8 10.09 -13.33 -9.78
N CYS A 9 9.69 -12.16 -10.23
CA CYS A 9 10.01 -10.89 -9.58
C CYS A 9 9.17 -10.72 -8.31
N GLY A 10 9.84 -10.69 -7.16
CA GLY A 10 9.22 -10.53 -5.83
C GLY A 10 8.97 -9.09 -5.39
N LEU A 11 9.26 -8.06 -6.23
CA LEU A 11 9.16 -6.66 -5.80
C LEU A 11 7.73 -6.18 -5.58
N CYS A 12 6.73 -6.72 -6.28
CA CYS A 12 5.34 -6.29 -6.14
C CYS A 12 4.35 -7.41 -6.44
N SER A 13 3.05 -7.18 -6.17
CA SER A 13 1.98 -8.16 -6.34
C SER A 13 1.72 -8.60 -7.78
N THR A 14 2.33 -7.97 -8.80
CA THR A 14 2.18 -8.43 -10.19
C THR A 14 2.82 -9.80 -10.40
N GLY A 15 3.94 -10.12 -9.72
CA GLY A 15 4.58 -11.43 -9.84
C GLY A 15 5.07 -11.76 -11.24
N CYS A 16 5.66 -10.76 -11.95
CA CYS A 16 6.16 -10.95 -13.32
C CYS A 16 7.16 -12.10 -13.39
N ARG A 17 6.97 -13.02 -14.34
CA ARG A 17 7.99 -14.03 -14.66
C ARG A 17 9.17 -13.37 -15.36
N ILE A 18 10.36 -13.75 -14.95
CA ILE A 18 11.61 -13.19 -15.44
C ILE A 18 12.63 -14.28 -15.76
N ASN A 19 13.42 -14.02 -16.76
CA ASN A 19 14.58 -14.83 -17.14
C ASN A 19 15.85 -14.10 -16.69
N VAL A 20 16.57 -14.70 -15.75
CA VAL A 20 17.86 -14.22 -15.27
C VAL A 20 18.95 -14.90 -16.06
N HIS A 21 19.72 -14.12 -16.80
CA HIS A 21 20.86 -14.58 -17.60
C HIS A 21 22.14 -14.37 -16.80
N CYS A 22 22.94 -15.41 -16.65
CA CYS A 22 24.26 -15.35 -16.07
C CYS A 22 25.30 -15.66 -17.14
N ASN A 23 26.25 -14.76 -17.37
CA ASN A 23 27.34 -14.99 -18.31
C ASN A 23 28.53 -15.72 -17.65
N GLU A 24 29.57 -16.03 -18.43
CA GLU A 24 30.79 -16.74 -17.95
C GLU A 24 31.60 -15.95 -16.91
N HIS A 25 31.33 -14.66 -16.75
CA HIS A 25 31.97 -13.79 -15.76
C HIS A 25 31.09 -13.55 -14.53
N ASN A 26 30.04 -14.36 -14.30
CA ASN A 26 29.06 -14.20 -13.22
C ASN A 26 28.34 -12.83 -13.22
N GLN A 27 28.20 -12.23 -14.41
CA GLN A 27 27.39 -11.03 -14.54
C GLN A 27 25.95 -11.40 -14.88
N TYR A 28 25.03 -10.83 -14.13
CA TYR A 28 23.60 -11.10 -14.25
C TYR A 28 22.88 -10.00 -15.06
N SER A 29 21.90 -10.42 -15.84
CA SER A 29 20.94 -9.51 -16.48
C SER A 29 19.54 -10.10 -16.45
N ILE A 30 18.52 -9.24 -16.33
CA ILE A 30 17.12 -9.65 -16.25
C ILE A 30 16.37 -9.26 -17.52
N LYS A 31 15.57 -10.19 -18.03
CA LYS A 31 14.57 -9.96 -19.06
C LYS A 31 13.22 -10.51 -18.60
N GLY A 32 12.12 -9.89 -19.04
CA GLY A 32 10.80 -10.48 -18.82
C GLY A 32 10.65 -11.78 -19.63
N ASP A 33 9.95 -12.75 -19.08
CA ASP A 33 9.64 -13.99 -19.76
C ASP A 33 8.50 -13.77 -20.77
N LYS A 34 8.80 -13.95 -22.06
CA LYS A 34 7.80 -13.77 -23.14
C LYS A 34 6.65 -14.80 -23.08
N CYS A 35 6.86 -15.91 -22.38
CA CYS A 35 5.87 -16.95 -22.19
C CYS A 35 4.93 -16.67 -21.00
N ASP A 36 5.18 -15.60 -20.24
CA ASP A 36 4.27 -15.16 -19.16
C ASP A 36 2.93 -14.69 -19.78
N PRO A 37 1.80 -15.34 -19.45
CA PRO A 37 0.51 -15.02 -20.05
C PRO A 37 -0.03 -13.64 -19.66
N VAL A 38 0.43 -13.08 -18.54
CA VAL A 38 0.01 -11.78 -18.03
C VAL A 38 0.86 -10.65 -18.59
N THR A 39 2.18 -10.79 -18.49
CA THR A 39 3.10 -9.69 -18.82
C THR A 39 3.65 -9.76 -20.23
N HIS A 40 3.62 -10.92 -20.88
CA HIS A 40 4.18 -11.20 -22.22
C HIS A 40 5.61 -10.66 -22.37
N GLY A 41 6.41 -10.73 -21.29
CA GLY A 41 7.77 -10.23 -21.24
C GLY A 41 7.90 -8.73 -20.92
N ALA A 42 6.80 -8.02 -20.69
CA ALA A 42 6.88 -6.64 -20.20
C ALA A 42 7.41 -6.62 -18.76
N LEU A 43 8.34 -5.70 -18.46
CA LEU A 43 8.95 -5.56 -17.14
C LEU A 43 9.18 -4.08 -16.83
N CYS A 44 8.86 -3.67 -15.60
CA CYS A 44 9.04 -2.29 -15.17
C CYS A 44 10.53 -1.97 -14.86
N LYS A 45 10.85 -0.67 -14.76
CA LYS A 45 12.22 -0.20 -14.45
C LYS A 45 12.79 -0.84 -13.18
N LYS A 46 11.99 -0.99 -12.13
CA LYS A 46 12.41 -1.62 -10.86
C LYS A 46 12.74 -3.11 -11.05
N GLY A 47 11.90 -3.84 -11.78
CA GLY A 47 12.13 -5.26 -12.08
C GLY A 47 13.37 -5.52 -12.91
N LEU A 48 13.71 -4.63 -13.86
CA LEU A 48 14.94 -4.74 -14.66
C LEU A 48 16.22 -4.62 -13.81
N HIS A 49 16.14 -3.91 -12.67
CA HIS A 49 17.26 -3.69 -11.76
C HIS A 49 17.13 -4.46 -10.44
N ALA A 50 16.21 -5.43 -10.37
CA ALA A 50 15.97 -6.16 -9.13
C ALA A 50 17.17 -6.99 -8.67
N ILE A 51 17.98 -7.49 -9.61
CA ILE A 51 19.19 -8.27 -9.30
C ILE A 51 20.25 -7.43 -8.57
N ASP A 52 20.29 -6.12 -8.82
CA ASP A 52 21.23 -5.20 -8.18
C ASP A 52 21.03 -5.16 -6.65
N ILE A 53 19.83 -5.55 -6.17
CA ILE A 53 19.54 -5.68 -4.74
C ILE A 53 20.36 -6.82 -4.12
N MET A 54 20.33 -8.01 -4.73
CA MET A 54 21.07 -9.18 -4.25
C MET A 54 22.57 -8.92 -4.28
N LEU A 55 23.07 -8.29 -5.33
CA LEU A 55 24.50 -8.06 -5.58
C LEU A 55 25.05 -6.79 -4.91
N HIS A 56 24.23 -6.02 -4.22
CA HIS A 56 24.67 -4.75 -3.65
C HIS A 56 25.74 -4.96 -2.56
N PRO A 57 26.86 -4.23 -2.57
CA PRO A 57 27.93 -4.43 -1.60
C PRO A 57 27.56 -4.08 -0.15
N GLU A 58 26.55 -3.22 0.05
CA GLU A 58 26.06 -2.84 1.39
C GLU A 58 24.91 -3.71 1.89
N ARG A 59 24.68 -4.89 1.27
CA ARG A 59 23.74 -5.88 1.78
C ARG A 59 24.13 -6.32 3.20
N LEU A 60 23.14 -6.44 4.06
CA LEU A 60 23.29 -7.12 5.34
C LEU A 60 23.50 -8.60 5.07
N THR A 61 24.58 -9.15 5.60
CA THR A 61 25.01 -10.55 5.36
C THR A 61 25.15 -11.37 6.62
N GLN A 62 25.21 -10.72 7.77
CA GLN A 62 25.33 -11.35 9.09
C GLN A 62 24.49 -10.60 10.12
N PRO A 63 24.00 -11.26 11.20
CA PRO A 63 23.32 -10.58 12.28
C PRO A 63 24.22 -9.54 12.95
N LEU A 64 23.64 -8.38 13.24
CA LEU A 64 24.32 -7.27 13.89
C LEU A 64 23.66 -6.92 15.22
N LYS A 65 24.49 -6.67 16.24
CA LYS A 65 24.08 -6.18 17.55
C LYS A 65 24.59 -4.76 17.75
N ARG A 66 23.72 -3.87 18.18
CA ARG A 66 24.06 -2.48 18.49
C ARG A 66 24.93 -2.37 19.75
N THR A 67 25.93 -1.52 19.70
CA THR A 67 26.82 -1.21 20.83
C THR A 67 26.72 0.25 21.27
N GLY A 68 26.24 1.14 20.42
CA GLY A 68 25.99 2.56 20.70
C GLY A 68 24.54 2.86 21.11
N LYS A 69 24.15 4.14 21.02
CA LYS A 69 22.76 4.58 21.22
C LYS A 69 21.93 4.27 19.97
N ARG A 70 20.58 4.24 20.14
CA ARG A 70 19.66 4.09 19.00
C ARG A 70 19.89 5.23 17.98
N GLY A 71 19.94 4.86 16.71
CA GLY A 71 20.22 5.79 15.61
C GLY A 71 21.70 6.06 15.35
N GLU A 72 22.64 5.55 16.18
CA GLU A 72 24.06 5.57 15.92
C GLU A 72 24.50 4.34 15.12
N ASP A 73 25.43 4.52 14.16
CA ASP A 73 25.93 3.43 13.32
C ASP A 73 27.10 2.68 14.01
N GLN A 74 26.81 2.10 15.18
CA GLN A 74 27.79 1.37 16.00
C GLN A 74 27.31 -0.07 16.22
N TRP A 75 27.91 -1.01 15.50
CA TRP A 75 27.47 -2.41 15.42
C TRP A 75 28.63 -3.36 15.59
N ILE A 76 28.35 -4.53 16.19
CA ILE A 76 29.20 -5.73 16.16
C ILE A 76 28.46 -6.87 15.47
N THR A 77 29.19 -7.67 14.72
CA THR A 77 28.67 -8.90 14.17
C THR A 77 28.53 -9.97 15.25
N ILE A 78 27.41 -10.67 15.26
CA ILE A 78 27.14 -11.81 16.15
C ILE A 78 26.68 -13.01 15.33
N SER A 79 26.74 -14.21 15.91
CA SER A 79 26.18 -15.39 15.26
C SER A 79 24.67 -15.42 15.29
N TRP A 80 24.03 -16.19 14.38
CA TRP A 80 22.59 -16.44 14.41
C TRP A 80 22.14 -17.00 15.76
N GLN A 81 22.90 -17.95 16.36
CA GLN A 81 22.56 -18.52 17.64
C GLN A 81 22.56 -17.45 18.76
N GLN A 82 23.59 -16.60 18.79
CA GLN A 82 23.64 -15.49 19.76
C GLN A 82 22.46 -14.52 19.58
N ALA A 83 22.09 -14.21 18.31
CA ALA A 83 20.97 -13.35 18.03
C ALA A 83 19.65 -13.96 18.52
N LEU A 84 19.38 -15.23 18.17
CA LEU A 84 18.16 -15.92 18.54
C LEU A 84 18.03 -16.11 20.07
N ASP A 85 19.11 -16.48 20.73
CA ASP A 85 19.13 -16.65 22.21
C ASP A 85 18.82 -15.32 22.91
N GLU A 86 19.42 -14.21 22.45
CA GLU A 86 19.17 -12.89 23.04
C GLU A 86 17.74 -12.40 22.76
N ILE A 87 17.24 -12.60 21.55
CA ILE A 87 15.86 -12.22 21.17
C ILE A 87 14.86 -13.00 22.05
N ALA A 88 15.03 -14.32 22.16
CA ALA A 88 14.15 -15.15 22.96
C ALA A 88 14.18 -14.75 24.45
N LEU A 89 15.38 -14.54 24.99
CA LEU A 89 15.54 -14.09 26.38
C LEU A 89 14.83 -12.76 26.62
N LYS A 90 15.03 -11.78 25.75
CA LYS A 90 14.45 -10.44 25.90
C LYS A 90 12.94 -10.43 25.71
N PHE A 91 12.41 -11.12 24.70
CA PHE A 91 10.98 -11.20 24.45
C PHE A 91 10.25 -11.92 25.58
N ASN A 92 10.74 -13.10 26.01
CA ASN A 92 10.16 -13.84 27.14
C ASN A 92 10.22 -13.02 28.45
N HIS A 93 11.34 -12.33 28.71
CA HIS A 93 11.45 -11.44 29.87
C HIS A 93 10.43 -10.29 29.79
N THR A 94 10.26 -9.67 28.63
CA THR A 94 9.31 -8.57 28.44
C THR A 94 7.88 -9.03 28.69
N GLN A 95 7.47 -10.17 28.14
CA GLN A 95 6.13 -10.74 28.38
C GLN A 95 5.91 -11.11 29.87
N ASN A 96 6.88 -11.75 30.50
CA ASN A 96 6.79 -12.12 31.92
C ASN A 96 6.70 -10.89 32.84
N THR A 97 7.26 -9.75 32.42
CA THR A 97 7.30 -8.54 33.23
C THR A 97 6.10 -7.63 33.01
N PHE A 98 5.68 -7.47 31.76
CA PHE A 98 4.68 -6.47 31.32
C PHE A 98 3.41 -7.08 30.73
N GLY A 99 3.32 -8.42 30.63
CA GLY A 99 2.19 -9.16 30.02
C GLY A 99 2.35 -9.41 28.54
N ASP A 100 1.49 -10.29 28.02
CA ASP A 100 1.57 -10.81 26.64
C ASP A 100 1.49 -9.68 25.57
N ASN A 101 0.70 -8.66 25.82
CA ASN A 101 0.52 -7.52 24.92
C ASN A 101 1.67 -6.51 24.94
N SER A 102 2.75 -6.78 25.68
CA SER A 102 3.94 -5.90 25.70
C SER A 102 4.83 -6.05 24.48
N LEU A 103 4.60 -7.08 23.65
CA LEU A 103 5.25 -7.25 22.35
C LEU A 103 4.41 -6.69 21.23
N PHE A 104 5.06 -6.17 20.18
CA PHE A 104 4.42 -5.87 18.91
C PHE A 104 5.19 -6.51 17.74
N PHE A 105 4.45 -6.76 16.66
CA PHE A 105 4.97 -7.35 15.43
C PHE A 105 4.53 -6.50 14.26
N SER A 106 5.47 -6.11 13.38
CA SER A 106 5.15 -5.29 12.22
C SER A 106 5.78 -5.85 10.95
N TYR A 107 5.01 -5.86 9.85
CA TYR A 107 5.49 -6.31 8.54
C TYR A 107 5.18 -5.28 7.45
N GLY A 108 5.95 -5.38 6.36
CA GLY A 108 5.76 -4.57 5.17
C GLY A 108 4.99 -5.28 4.06
N TYR A 109 4.93 -4.62 2.92
CA TYR A 109 4.38 -5.19 1.70
C TYR A 109 5.37 -6.23 1.13
N SER A 110 5.04 -7.49 1.28
CA SER A 110 5.87 -8.62 0.86
C SER A 110 5.05 -9.72 0.19
N LYS A 111 5.73 -10.56 -0.60
CA LYS A 111 5.16 -11.74 -1.24
C LYS A 111 5.61 -13.07 -0.63
N ASP A 112 6.47 -13.05 0.36
CA ASP A 112 7.15 -14.22 0.91
C ASP A 112 6.55 -14.76 2.19
N PHE A 113 5.24 -14.61 2.35
CA PHE A 113 4.49 -15.15 3.49
C PHE A 113 4.85 -14.60 4.87
N ILE A 114 5.54 -13.46 4.94
CA ILE A 114 5.91 -12.78 6.18
C ILE A 114 4.67 -12.55 7.05
N ASN A 115 3.60 -12.00 6.48
CA ASN A 115 2.38 -11.68 7.21
C ASN A 115 1.77 -12.90 7.90
N THR A 116 1.77 -14.05 7.24
CA THR A 116 1.22 -15.31 7.80
C THR A 116 2.08 -15.83 8.93
N GLN A 117 3.40 -15.90 8.73
CA GLN A 117 4.30 -16.38 9.77
C GLN A 117 4.35 -15.43 10.96
N LEU A 118 4.30 -14.13 10.72
CA LEU A 118 4.28 -13.15 11.79
C LEU A 118 2.98 -13.20 12.61
N LEU A 119 1.85 -13.50 11.95
CA LEU A 119 0.59 -13.72 12.64
C LEU A 119 0.62 -15.01 13.47
N LYS A 120 1.21 -16.10 12.96
CA LYS A 120 1.44 -17.33 13.75
C LYS A 120 2.30 -17.06 14.96
N LEU A 121 3.39 -16.29 14.81
CA LEU A 121 4.24 -15.90 15.94
C LEU A 121 3.48 -15.05 16.96
N ALA A 122 2.73 -14.05 16.50
CA ALA A 122 1.93 -13.19 17.39
C ALA A 122 0.88 -13.99 18.17
N ASN A 123 0.20 -14.92 17.52
CA ASN A 123 -0.76 -15.83 18.17
C ASN A 123 -0.08 -16.75 19.20
N ALA A 124 1.06 -17.36 18.83
CA ALA A 124 1.81 -18.23 19.73
C ALA A 124 2.36 -17.45 20.93
N ALA A 125 2.68 -16.17 20.76
CA ALA A 125 3.09 -15.26 21.83
C ALA A 125 1.92 -14.63 22.58
N ASN A 126 0.66 -14.98 22.28
CA ASN A 126 -0.56 -14.36 22.83
C ASN A 126 -0.62 -12.82 22.67
N SER A 127 0.14 -12.24 21.74
CA SER A 127 0.13 -10.80 21.51
C SER A 127 -0.89 -10.41 20.45
N VAL A 128 -1.73 -9.42 20.77
CA VAL A 128 -2.73 -8.85 19.85
C VAL A 128 -2.13 -7.79 18.92
N ASN A 129 -0.90 -7.33 19.17
CA ASN A 129 -0.31 -6.17 18.53
C ASN A 129 0.43 -6.54 17.24
N ILE A 130 -0.31 -6.95 16.23
CA ILE A 130 0.23 -7.14 14.88
C ILE A 130 -0.18 -5.96 13.99
N HIS A 131 0.80 -5.35 13.32
CA HIS A 131 0.62 -4.24 12.40
C HIS A 131 1.09 -4.63 11.00
N GLY A 132 0.31 -4.29 10.01
CA GLY A 132 0.65 -4.44 8.59
C GLY A 132 0.46 -3.14 7.81
N PRO A 133 0.82 -3.11 6.53
CA PRO A 133 0.67 -1.92 5.69
C PRO A 133 -0.79 -1.58 5.38
N GLU A 134 -1.75 -2.43 5.72
CA GLU A 134 -3.15 -2.32 5.32
C GLU A 134 -3.76 -1.00 5.74
N THR A 135 -3.57 -0.61 7.01
CA THR A 135 -4.15 0.62 7.59
C THR A 135 -3.57 1.90 7.00
N VAL A 136 -2.36 1.85 6.45
CA VAL A 136 -1.71 3.00 5.78
C VAL A 136 -1.68 2.85 4.25
N CYS A 137 -2.42 1.90 3.68
CA CYS A 137 -2.36 1.60 2.25
C CYS A 137 -3.74 1.27 1.67
N TRP A 138 -4.20 0.00 1.71
CA TRP A 138 -5.31 -0.48 0.90
C TRP A 138 -6.57 -0.92 1.68
N ALA A 139 -6.54 -0.90 3.00
CA ALA A 139 -7.68 -1.31 3.81
C ALA A 139 -8.94 -0.47 3.52
N PRO A 140 -8.86 0.87 3.37
CA PRO A 140 -10.03 1.67 3.03
C PRO A 140 -10.68 1.24 1.71
N SER A 141 -9.88 1.02 0.66
CA SER A 141 -10.42 0.62 -0.64
C SER A 141 -10.98 -0.80 -0.63
N LYS A 142 -10.37 -1.71 0.11
CA LYS A 142 -10.89 -3.07 0.27
C LYS A 142 -12.22 -3.06 1.03
N TYR A 143 -12.18 -2.61 2.27
CA TYR A 143 -13.36 -2.73 3.15
C TYR A 143 -14.49 -1.78 2.76
N GLY A 144 -14.19 -0.57 2.24
CA GLY A 144 -15.22 0.32 1.72
C GLY A 144 -16.05 -0.33 0.60
N LYS A 145 -15.39 -1.00 -0.33
CA LYS A 145 -16.07 -1.73 -1.40
C LYS A 145 -16.73 -3.03 -0.91
N GLU A 146 -16.09 -3.78 0.01
CA GLU A 146 -16.66 -4.99 0.60
C GLU A 146 -17.93 -4.71 1.42
N TYR A 147 -17.98 -3.58 2.15
CA TYR A 147 -19.19 -3.17 2.88
C TYR A 147 -20.34 -2.70 1.97
N THR A 148 -20.05 -2.46 0.70
CA THR A 148 -21.06 -2.06 -0.29
C THR A 148 -21.43 -3.21 -1.23
N LEU A 149 -20.43 -3.91 -1.79
CA LEU A 149 -20.61 -4.95 -2.81
C LEU A 149 -20.46 -6.38 -2.26
N GLY A 150 -19.98 -6.56 -1.01
CA GLY A 150 -19.62 -7.86 -0.46
C GLY A 150 -18.25 -8.38 -0.90
N TYR A 151 -17.58 -7.69 -1.82
CA TYR A 151 -16.24 -8.01 -2.29
C TYR A 151 -15.52 -6.75 -2.80
N ASN A 152 -14.17 -6.81 -2.90
CA ASN A 152 -13.38 -5.77 -3.54
C ASN A 152 -13.24 -6.06 -5.05
N PRO A 153 -13.95 -5.33 -5.95
CA PRO A 153 -13.99 -5.66 -7.37
C PRO A 153 -12.67 -5.43 -8.07
N GLY A 154 -12.37 -6.27 -9.05
CA GLY A 154 -11.38 -6.05 -10.09
C GLY A 154 -11.93 -5.24 -11.27
N ALA A 155 -11.09 -4.99 -12.27
CA ALA A 155 -11.49 -4.38 -13.54
C ALA A 155 -11.20 -5.38 -14.67
N ASP A 156 -12.23 -5.79 -15.40
CA ASP A 156 -12.11 -6.65 -16.58
C ASP A 156 -11.89 -5.79 -17.83
N ILE A 157 -10.63 -5.34 -18.02
CA ILE A 157 -10.29 -4.42 -19.13
C ILE A 157 -9.98 -5.23 -20.40
N ASN A 158 -10.81 -5.06 -21.41
CA ASN A 158 -10.66 -5.75 -22.71
C ASN A 158 -11.29 -4.90 -23.84
N GLN A 159 -11.42 -5.46 -25.05
CA GLN A 159 -11.99 -4.77 -26.23
C GLN A 159 -13.48 -4.40 -26.09
N HIS A 160 -14.17 -4.88 -25.06
CA HIS A 160 -15.56 -4.54 -24.79
C HIS A 160 -15.72 -3.43 -23.74
N THR A 161 -14.62 -2.93 -23.18
CA THR A 161 -14.64 -1.83 -22.23
C THR A 161 -14.87 -0.51 -22.96
N ASP A 162 -16.01 0.14 -22.75
CA ASP A 162 -16.38 1.40 -23.40
C ASP A 162 -15.90 2.64 -22.65
N CYS A 163 -15.75 2.55 -21.31
CA CYS A 163 -15.29 3.68 -20.50
C CYS A 163 -14.34 3.23 -19.39
N ILE A 164 -13.25 3.97 -19.20
CA ILE A 164 -12.27 3.75 -18.13
C ILE A 164 -12.09 5.03 -17.34
N ILE A 165 -12.43 5.00 -16.03
CA ILE A 165 -12.09 6.07 -15.11
C ILE A 165 -10.82 5.69 -14.35
N PHE A 166 -9.74 6.47 -14.53
CA PHE A 166 -8.52 6.39 -13.74
C PHE A 166 -8.65 7.37 -12.57
N TRP A 167 -8.89 6.89 -11.36
CA TRP A 167 -9.11 7.74 -10.20
C TRP A 167 -7.97 7.63 -9.20
N GLY A 168 -7.13 8.68 -9.12
CA GLY A 168 -5.97 8.74 -8.25
C GLY A 168 -4.95 7.62 -8.51
N VAL A 169 -4.84 7.15 -9.77
CA VAL A 169 -3.99 6.01 -10.14
C VAL A 169 -3.15 6.30 -11.38
N ASN A 170 -1.87 5.93 -11.32
CA ASN A 170 -0.96 5.99 -12.46
C ASN A 170 -0.36 4.60 -12.74
N LYS A 171 -1.08 3.78 -13.52
CA LYS A 171 -0.66 2.41 -13.89
C LYS A 171 0.67 2.39 -14.62
N HIS A 172 0.96 3.40 -15.45
CA HIS A 172 2.25 3.52 -16.15
C HIS A 172 3.45 3.55 -15.19
N ASN A 173 3.31 4.15 -14.00
CA ASN A 173 4.37 4.20 -12.99
C ASN A 173 4.32 3.02 -12.02
N THR A 174 3.14 2.49 -11.72
CA THR A 174 2.94 1.55 -10.60
C THR A 174 2.72 0.11 -11.05
N ARG A 175 2.00 -0.11 -12.17
CA ARG A 175 1.68 -1.43 -12.72
C ARG A 175 1.78 -1.42 -14.24
N PHE A 176 2.97 -1.17 -14.73
CA PHE A 176 3.25 -0.99 -16.16
C PHE A 176 2.74 -2.15 -17.03
N THR A 177 2.72 -3.36 -16.51
CA THR A 177 2.25 -4.56 -17.23
C THR A 177 0.77 -4.52 -17.57
N GLU A 178 -0.06 -3.81 -16.80
CA GLU A 178 -1.49 -3.63 -17.08
C GLU A 178 -1.77 -2.65 -18.25
N MET A 179 -0.76 -1.86 -18.63
CA MET A 179 -0.91 -0.89 -19.74
C MET A 179 -1.28 -1.53 -21.07
N ARG A 180 -0.96 -2.82 -21.27
CA ARG A 180 -1.30 -3.51 -22.51
C ARG A 180 -2.82 -3.65 -22.66
N ALA A 181 -3.52 -4.14 -21.64
CA ALA A 181 -4.98 -4.27 -21.65
C ALA A 181 -5.66 -2.89 -21.77
N ILE A 182 -5.14 -1.90 -21.04
CA ILE A 182 -5.63 -0.51 -21.09
C ILE A 182 -5.50 0.05 -22.52
N ASN A 183 -4.32 -0.05 -23.13
CA ASN A 183 -4.10 0.45 -24.49
C ASN A 183 -4.98 -0.27 -25.50
N HIS A 184 -5.16 -1.58 -25.34
CA HIS A 184 -6.02 -2.36 -26.23
C HIS A 184 -7.49 -1.90 -26.14
N ALA A 185 -8.03 -1.61 -24.95
CA ALA A 185 -9.36 -1.04 -24.80
C ALA A 185 -9.48 0.36 -25.47
N ILE A 186 -8.46 1.21 -25.29
CA ILE A 186 -8.41 2.55 -25.91
C ILE A 186 -8.37 2.45 -27.43
N GLU A 187 -7.58 1.54 -27.99
CA GLU A 187 -7.51 1.28 -29.44
C GLU A 187 -8.86 0.79 -30.03
N HIS A 188 -9.73 0.19 -29.18
CA HIS A 188 -11.08 -0.23 -29.54
C HIS A 188 -12.16 0.83 -29.23
N GLY A 189 -11.75 2.04 -28.87
CA GLY A 189 -12.66 3.18 -28.74
C GLY A 189 -13.11 3.50 -27.32
N ALA A 190 -12.52 2.91 -26.29
CA ALA A 190 -12.86 3.22 -24.92
C ALA A 190 -12.62 4.71 -24.59
N THR A 191 -13.64 5.38 -24.07
CA THR A 191 -13.52 6.73 -23.50
C THR A 191 -12.74 6.67 -22.20
N THR A 192 -11.79 7.58 -22.02
CA THR A 192 -10.95 7.64 -20.81
C THR A 192 -11.18 8.93 -20.04
N ILE A 193 -11.38 8.78 -18.72
CA ILE A 193 -11.53 9.88 -17.77
C ILE A 193 -10.42 9.73 -16.73
N CYS A 194 -9.65 10.78 -16.48
CA CYS A 194 -8.59 10.76 -15.47
C CYS A 194 -8.87 11.80 -14.39
N VAL A 195 -9.01 11.34 -13.16
CA VAL A 195 -9.16 12.16 -11.95
C VAL A 195 -7.84 12.12 -11.19
N ASP A 196 -7.04 13.16 -11.30
CA ASP A 196 -5.71 13.25 -10.68
C ASP A 196 -5.26 14.72 -10.65
N PRO A 197 -4.75 15.24 -9.53
CA PRO A 197 -4.26 16.62 -9.45
C PRO A 197 -3.05 16.88 -10.36
N GLN A 198 -2.33 15.83 -10.74
CA GLN A 198 -1.18 15.89 -11.62
C GLN A 198 -1.54 15.43 -13.03
N GLN A 199 -1.00 16.09 -14.07
CA GLN A 199 -1.08 15.60 -15.44
C GLN A 199 -0.19 14.36 -15.62
N THR A 200 -0.66 13.21 -15.12
CA THR A 200 0.00 11.91 -15.25
C THR A 200 0.02 11.42 -16.69
N HIS A 201 0.64 10.26 -16.95
CA HIS A 201 0.56 9.63 -18.27
C HIS A 201 -0.90 9.40 -18.71
N HIS A 202 -1.77 8.97 -17.80
CA HIS A 202 -3.18 8.78 -18.10
C HIS A 202 -3.87 10.12 -18.36
N ALA A 203 -3.67 11.13 -17.51
CA ALA A 203 -4.27 12.45 -17.65
C ALA A 203 -3.90 13.12 -18.97
N LYS A 204 -2.63 12.99 -19.39
CA LYS A 204 -2.16 13.56 -20.67
C LYS A 204 -2.83 12.94 -21.90
N ASN A 205 -3.23 11.68 -21.81
CA ASN A 205 -3.78 10.93 -22.95
C ASN A 205 -5.27 10.63 -22.80
N ALA A 206 -5.93 11.11 -21.72
CA ALA A 206 -7.35 10.92 -21.49
C ALA A 206 -8.22 11.85 -22.35
N ASN A 207 -9.44 11.42 -22.66
CA ASN A 207 -10.46 12.27 -23.27
C ASN A 207 -10.89 13.40 -22.33
N TYR A 208 -10.93 13.11 -21.01
CA TYR A 208 -11.27 14.06 -19.97
C TYR A 208 -10.24 13.98 -18.83
N TRP A 209 -9.69 15.12 -18.42
CA TRP A 209 -8.84 15.23 -17.25
C TRP A 209 -9.43 16.20 -16.25
N LEU A 210 -9.59 15.72 -15.01
CA LEU A 210 -10.10 16.50 -13.87
C LEU A 210 -8.94 16.73 -12.90
N PRO A 211 -8.35 17.93 -12.87
CA PRO A 211 -7.30 18.31 -11.92
C PRO A 211 -7.90 18.58 -10.53
N LEU A 212 -8.31 17.51 -9.85
CA LEU A 212 -9.02 17.56 -8.58
C LEU A 212 -8.17 18.17 -7.47
N VAL A 213 -8.78 18.96 -6.60
CA VAL A 213 -8.17 19.39 -5.34
C VAL A 213 -7.85 18.15 -4.49
N PRO A 214 -6.59 17.95 -4.05
CA PRO A 214 -6.24 16.78 -3.23
C PRO A 214 -7.11 16.68 -1.97
N GLY A 215 -7.76 15.54 -1.78
CA GLY A 215 -8.65 15.26 -0.65
C GLY A 215 -10.13 15.53 -0.90
N SER A 216 -10.54 16.08 -2.07
CA SER A 216 -11.96 16.32 -2.39
C SER A 216 -12.61 15.18 -3.19
N ASP A 217 -12.01 13.99 -3.21
CA ASP A 217 -12.50 12.83 -3.97
C ASP A 217 -13.92 12.43 -3.58
N LEU A 218 -14.28 12.49 -2.29
CA LEU A 218 -15.63 12.19 -1.83
C LEU A 218 -16.65 13.24 -2.30
N ALA A 219 -16.27 14.52 -2.36
CA ALA A 219 -17.11 15.55 -2.91
C ALA A 219 -17.45 15.29 -4.38
N LEU A 220 -16.46 14.91 -5.20
CA LEU A 220 -16.67 14.56 -6.60
C LEU A 220 -17.56 13.31 -6.74
N ALA A 221 -17.30 12.25 -5.97
CA ALA A 221 -18.11 11.03 -6.02
C ALA A 221 -19.58 11.29 -5.63
N MET A 222 -19.83 12.09 -4.57
CA MET A 222 -21.17 12.45 -4.14
C MET A 222 -21.86 13.40 -5.13
N ALA A 223 -21.14 14.31 -5.78
CA ALA A 223 -21.67 15.15 -6.86
C ALA A 223 -22.11 14.28 -8.07
N MET A 224 -21.31 13.31 -8.46
CA MET A 224 -21.69 12.37 -9.54
C MET A 224 -22.89 11.53 -9.16
N ILE A 225 -22.95 10.99 -7.92
CA ILE A 225 -24.12 10.22 -7.42
C ILE A 225 -25.38 11.09 -7.44
N LYS A 226 -25.29 12.36 -6.97
CA LYS A 226 -26.40 13.28 -6.98
C LYS A 226 -26.92 13.53 -8.41
N ILE A 227 -26.03 13.83 -9.35
CA ILE A 227 -26.39 14.05 -10.76
C ILE A 227 -27.08 12.82 -11.35
N ILE A 228 -26.55 11.61 -11.09
CA ILE A 228 -27.14 10.35 -11.56
C ILE A 228 -28.57 10.17 -11.04
N ILE A 229 -28.79 10.42 -9.75
CA ILE A 229 -30.11 10.27 -9.11
C ILE A 229 -31.09 11.37 -9.57
N ASP A 230 -30.67 12.65 -9.55
CA ASP A 230 -31.50 13.79 -9.96
C ASP A 230 -31.97 13.68 -11.43
N LYS A 231 -31.12 13.11 -12.31
CA LYS A 231 -31.41 12.91 -13.72
C LYS A 231 -32.05 11.55 -14.05
N ALA A 232 -32.19 10.67 -13.04
CA ALA A 232 -32.64 9.29 -13.19
C ALA A 232 -31.82 8.52 -14.25
N TRP A 233 -30.49 8.71 -14.27
CA TRP A 233 -29.59 8.04 -15.21
C TRP A 233 -29.12 6.66 -14.77
N TYR A 234 -29.44 6.24 -13.53
CA TYR A 234 -29.04 4.94 -12.99
C TYR A 234 -29.76 3.77 -13.70
N ASP A 235 -29.15 2.59 -13.67
CA ASP A 235 -29.81 1.35 -14.11
C ASP A 235 -30.98 1.02 -13.19
N THR A 236 -32.19 1.33 -13.65
CA THR A 236 -33.43 1.20 -12.86
C THR A 236 -33.75 -0.23 -12.49
N VAL A 237 -33.40 -1.20 -13.36
CA VAL A 237 -33.64 -2.63 -13.12
C VAL A 237 -32.64 -3.14 -12.08
N PHE A 238 -31.35 -2.88 -12.27
CA PHE A 238 -30.33 -3.29 -11.32
C PHE A 238 -30.57 -2.70 -9.93
N VAL A 239 -30.89 -1.41 -9.87
CA VAL A 239 -31.14 -0.71 -8.59
C VAL A 239 -32.35 -1.28 -7.89
N ALA A 240 -33.46 -1.54 -8.59
CA ALA A 240 -34.70 -2.08 -7.98
C ALA A 240 -34.48 -3.52 -7.47
N ASP A 241 -33.83 -4.37 -8.26
CA ASP A 241 -33.75 -5.80 -7.97
C ASP A 241 -32.55 -6.14 -7.05
N PHE A 242 -31.42 -5.44 -7.20
CA PHE A 242 -30.15 -5.83 -6.60
C PHE A 242 -29.54 -4.82 -5.63
N CYS A 243 -30.16 -3.63 -5.41
CA CYS A 243 -29.69 -2.68 -4.42
C CYS A 243 -30.59 -2.60 -3.20
N TYR A 244 -29.99 -2.36 -2.04
CA TYR A 244 -30.65 -2.11 -0.77
C TYR A 244 -30.41 -0.67 -0.32
N GLY A 245 -31.46 0.01 0.16
CA GLY A 245 -31.35 1.34 0.75
C GLY A 245 -31.34 2.49 -0.25
N PHE A 246 -31.84 2.31 -1.50
CA PHE A 246 -31.86 3.37 -2.51
C PHE A 246 -32.64 4.61 -2.07
N SER A 247 -33.83 4.46 -1.45
CA SER A 247 -34.61 5.60 -0.96
C SER A 247 -33.89 6.40 0.12
N ALA A 248 -33.11 5.74 0.98
CA ALA A 248 -32.30 6.42 1.98
C ALA A 248 -31.15 7.21 1.32
N LEU A 249 -30.48 6.61 0.33
CA LEU A 249 -29.46 7.31 -0.47
C LEU A 249 -30.05 8.51 -1.20
N GLN A 250 -31.22 8.36 -1.85
CA GLN A 250 -31.93 9.45 -2.54
C GLN A 250 -32.24 10.59 -1.57
N SER A 251 -32.85 10.29 -0.43
CA SER A 251 -33.16 11.31 0.59
C SER A 251 -31.92 12.02 1.12
N HIS A 252 -30.77 11.33 1.18
CA HIS A 252 -29.51 11.93 1.58
C HIS A 252 -28.97 12.88 0.50
N VAL A 253 -28.93 12.46 -0.76
CA VAL A 253 -28.38 13.30 -1.84
C VAL A 253 -29.30 14.47 -2.21
N ASP A 254 -30.60 14.39 -1.93
CA ASP A 254 -31.54 15.52 -2.10
C ASP A 254 -31.13 16.73 -1.23
N GLN A 255 -30.46 16.49 -0.10
CA GLN A 255 -30.01 17.53 0.82
C GLN A 255 -28.64 18.13 0.44
N LEU A 256 -27.92 17.53 -0.53
CA LEU A 256 -26.61 18.00 -0.93
C LEU A 256 -26.71 19.22 -1.86
N ASP A 257 -25.85 20.19 -1.64
CA ASP A 257 -25.65 21.31 -2.56
C ASP A 257 -24.59 20.97 -3.60
N LEU A 258 -25.01 20.78 -4.84
CA LEU A 258 -24.11 20.44 -5.96
C LEU A 258 -23.07 21.54 -6.21
N SER A 259 -23.47 22.82 -6.02
CA SER A 259 -22.55 23.95 -6.21
C SER A 259 -21.45 23.95 -5.14
N TYR A 260 -21.80 23.62 -3.90
CA TYR A 260 -20.83 23.47 -2.83
C TYR A 260 -19.83 22.32 -3.12
N LEU A 261 -20.33 21.14 -3.52
CA LEU A 261 -19.46 19.99 -3.85
C LEU A 261 -18.54 20.31 -5.04
N ALA A 262 -19.04 20.98 -6.08
CA ALA A 262 -18.25 21.38 -7.24
C ALA A 262 -17.14 22.38 -6.86
N ASN A 263 -17.44 23.33 -5.97
CA ASN A 263 -16.47 24.29 -5.45
C ASN A 263 -15.36 23.59 -4.64
N GLU A 264 -15.70 22.62 -3.80
CA GLU A 264 -14.71 21.82 -3.05
C GLU A 264 -13.74 21.07 -3.98
N CYS A 265 -14.23 20.67 -5.16
CA CYS A 265 -13.43 20.04 -6.19
C CYS A 265 -12.65 21.04 -7.06
N GLN A 266 -12.98 22.32 -7.04
CA GLN A 266 -12.56 23.34 -8.02
C GLN A 266 -12.88 22.94 -9.47
N LEU A 267 -14.03 22.31 -9.68
CA LEU A 267 -14.51 21.87 -11.00
C LEU A 267 -15.86 22.53 -11.31
N SER A 268 -16.15 22.75 -12.60
CA SER A 268 -17.47 23.23 -12.98
C SER A 268 -18.52 22.12 -12.91
N ILE A 269 -19.76 22.48 -12.62
CA ILE A 269 -20.89 21.53 -12.62
C ILE A 269 -21.07 20.89 -14.00
N GLU A 270 -20.85 21.66 -15.06
CA GLU A 270 -20.91 21.17 -16.45
C GLU A 270 -19.91 20.05 -16.67
N MET A 271 -18.64 20.26 -16.27
CA MET A 271 -17.59 19.22 -16.41
C MET A 271 -17.96 17.97 -15.62
N ILE A 272 -18.41 18.11 -14.36
CA ILE A 272 -18.83 16.96 -13.55
C ILE A 272 -20.02 16.25 -14.21
N THR A 273 -20.97 17.00 -14.76
CA THR A 273 -22.15 16.44 -15.44
C THR A 273 -21.74 15.67 -16.68
N ASP A 274 -20.86 16.26 -17.51
CA ASP A 274 -20.40 15.65 -18.77
C ASP A 274 -19.69 14.31 -18.52
N ILE A 275 -18.73 14.27 -17.58
CA ILE A 275 -18.01 13.02 -17.27
C ILE A 275 -18.94 11.98 -16.64
N THR A 276 -19.89 12.41 -15.85
CA THR A 276 -20.90 11.51 -15.25
C THR A 276 -21.75 10.89 -16.34
N GLN A 277 -22.17 11.69 -17.34
CA GLN A 277 -22.95 11.20 -18.46
C GLN A 277 -22.15 10.22 -19.34
N GLN A 278 -20.86 10.52 -19.60
CA GLN A 278 -19.99 9.60 -20.35
C GLN A 278 -19.86 8.25 -19.62
N TYR A 279 -19.69 8.26 -18.32
CA TYR A 279 -19.58 7.06 -17.51
C TYR A 279 -20.86 6.25 -17.49
N ILE A 280 -21.99 6.88 -17.24
CA ILE A 280 -23.27 6.19 -17.04
C ILE A 280 -23.87 5.68 -18.35
N ASN A 281 -23.59 6.31 -19.48
CA ASN A 281 -24.06 5.92 -20.80
C ASN A 281 -23.19 4.82 -21.45
N ALA A 282 -22.04 4.52 -20.89
CA ALA A 282 -21.19 3.44 -21.37
C ALA A 282 -21.87 2.07 -21.17
N LYS A 283 -21.85 1.22 -22.21
CA LYS A 283 -22.39 -0.14 -22.12
C LYS A 283 -21.63 -1.02 -21.14
N SER A 284 -20.33 -0.73 -21.01
CA SER A 284 -19.48 -1.33 -20.00
C SER A 284 -18.43 -0.29 -19.53
N ALA A 285 -18.26 -0.15 -18.23
CA ALA A 285 -17.36 0.81 -17.67
C ALA A 285 -16.60 0.24 -16.46
N VAL A 286 -15.37 0.69 -16.29
CA VAL A 286 -14.54 0.37 -15.12
C VAL A 286 -14.06 1.64 -14.44
N ILE A 287 -14.07 1.61 -13.11
CA ILE A 287 -13.39 2.60 -12.27
C ILE A 287 -12.15 1.92 -11.65
N ILE A 288 -10.98 2.40 -12.02
CA ILE A 288 -9.71 1.92 -11.48
C ILE A 288 -9.23 2.91 -10.44
N THR A 289 -9.21 2.50 -9.19
CA THR A 289 -8.78 3.35 -8.07
C THR A 289 -7.31 3.13 -7.71
N GLY A 290 -6.65 4.16 -7.20
CA GLY A 290 -5.31 4.08 -6.64
C GLY A 290 -5.28 4.36 -5.13
N ASN A 291 -4.12 4.14 -4.51
CA ASN A 291 -3.95 4.43 -3.08
C ASN A 291 -4.13 5.91 -2.71
N ALA A 292 -4.25 6.81 -3.69
CA ALA A 292 -4.59 8.20 -3.39
C ALA A 292 -5.91 8.30 -2.61
N LEU A 293 -6.90 7.44 -2.93
CA LEU A 293 -8.18 7.40 -2.25
C LEU A 293 -8.08 6.82 -0.83
N ASP A 294 -7.08 5.97 -0.58
CA ASP A 294 -6.83 5.39 0.74
C ASP A 294 -6.19 6.38 1.73
N HIS A 295 -5.68 7.50 1.23
CA HIS A 295 -4.96 8.53 1.97
C HIS A 295 -5.75 9.82 2.17
N ASN A 296 -7.04 9.80 1.85
CA ASN A 296 -7.95 10.93 2.01
C ASN A 296 -8.54 10.98 3.44
N PRO A 297 -9.10 12.12 3.86
CA PRO A 297 -9.73 12.25 5.18
C PRO A 297 -10.78 11.18 5.46
N ASP A 298 -11.69 10.97 4.51
CA ASP A 298 -12.79 10.02 4.60
C ASP A 298 -12.54 8.81 3.68
N SER A 299 -11.34 8.27 3.68
CA SER A 299 -10.87 7.25 2.73
C SER A 299 -11.80 6.03 2.62
N PHE A 300 -12.39 5.57 3.73
CA PHE A 300 -13.35 4.48 3.73
C PHE A 300 -14.65 4.87 2.99
N GLN A 301 -15.21 6.03 3.29
CA GLN A 301 -16.44 6.52 2.69
C GLN A 301 -16.26 6.89 1.21
N VAL A 302 -15.07 7.40 0.82
CA VAL A 302 -14.71 7.61 -0.60
C VAL A 302 -14.84 6.30 -1.38
N ASN A 303 -14.26 5.23 -0.86
CA ASN A 303 -14.30 3.93 -1.53
C ASN A 303 -15.69 3.30 -1.54
N ARG A 304 -16.52 3.58 -0.53
CA ARG A 304 -17.95 3.23 -0.56
C ARG A 304 -18.71 4.00 -1.64
N ALA A 305 -18.49 5.32 -1.75
CA ALA A 305 -19.11 6.14 -2.79
C ALA A 305 -18.72 5.67 -4.21
N ILE A 306 -17.45 5.29 -4.41
CA ILE A 306 -17.00 4.67 -5.67
C ILE A 306 -17.75 3.35 -5.95
N ALA A 307 -17.95 2.50 -4.95
CA ALA A 307 -18.72 1.25 -5.12
C ALA A 307 -20.21 1.52 -5.42
N ILE A 308 -20.78 2.58 -4.83
CA ILE A 308 -22.13 3.05 -5.15
C ILE A 308 -22.23 3.51 -6.62
N LEU A 309 -21.23 4.28 -7.12
CA LEU A 309 -21.18 4.66 -8.54
C LEU A 309 -21.14 3.44 -9.47
N MET A 310 -20.36 2.41 -9.11
CA MET A 310 -20.32 1.15 -9.86
C MET A 310 -21.69 0.47 -9.89
N ALA A 311 -22.41 0.47 -8.77
CA ALA A 311 -23.74 -0.13 -8.68
C ALA A 311 -24.82 0.65 -9.44
N LEU A 312 -24.80 2.00 -9.34
CA LEU A 312 -25.78 2.83 -10.05
C LEU A 312 -25.66 2.71 -11.57
N SER A 313 -24.47 2.42 -12.09
CA SER A 313 -24.26 2.20 -13.53
C SER A 313 -24.61 0.79 -14.01
N GLY A 314 -24.85 -0.16 -13.12
CA GLY A 314 -25.07 -1.57 -13.49
C GLY A 314 -23.81 -2.29 -14.03
N ASN A 315 -22.64 -1.66 -14.01
CA ASN A 315 -21.40 -2.22 -14.57
C ASN A 315 -20.73 -3.26 -13.64
N ILE A 316 -21.51 -4.16 -13.05
CA ILE A 316 -21.08 -5.16 -12.07
C ILE A 316 -21.13 -6.56 -12.68
N GLU A 317 -19.99 -7.26 -12.65
CA GLU A 317 -19.85 -8.65 -13.14
C GLU A 317 -20.27 -8.84 -14.61
N ILE A 318 -20.13 -7.78 -15.41
CA ILE A 318 -20.31 -7.83 -16.87
C ILE A 318 -18.97 -7.82 -17.59
N GLN A 319 -18.96 -8.32 -18.81
CA GLN A 319 -17.76 -8.28 -19.66
C GLN A 319 -17.34 -6.85 -19.95
N GLY A 320 -16.07 -6.54 -19.72
CA GLY A 320 -15.53 -5.18 -19.87
C GLY A 320 -15.85 -4.22 -18.72
N GLY A 321 -16.55 -4.71 -17.68
CA GLY A 321 -16.95 -3.96 -16.49
C GLY A 321 -16.19 -4.33 -15.21
N GLN A 322 -16.77 -4.08 -14.07
CA GLN A 322 -16.21 -4.47 -12.78
C GLN A 322 -16.37 -5.98 -12.56
N SER A 323 -15.27 -6.66 -12.23
CA SER A 323 -15.26 -8.11 -12.06
C SER A 323 -15.25 -8.52 -10.58
N LYS A 324 -15.94 -9.60 -10.25
CA LYS A 324 -15.79 -10.27 -8.95
C LYS A 324 -14.49 -11.05 -8.95
N PRO A 325 -13.61 -10.89 -7.95
CA PRO A 325 -12.39 -11.68 -7.85
C PRO A 325 -12.71 -13.16 -7.77
N GLN A 326 -12.07 -13.97 -8.59
CA GLN A 326 -12.26 -15.41 -8.64
C GLN A 326 -10.99 -16.13 -8.24
N GLY A 327 -11.14 -17.35 -7.75
CA GLY A 327 -10.04 -18.25 -7.44
C GLY A 327 -9.55 -18.21 -5.99
N LYS A 328 -8.82 -19.25 -5.62
CA LYS A 328 -8.17 -19.36 -4.32
C LYS A 328 -6.90 -18.53 -4.37
N SER A 329 -6.81 -17.51 -3.53
CA SER A 329 -5.61 -16.69 -3.42
C SER A 329 -4.66 -17.27 -2.37
N LEU A 330 -3.40 -17.45 -2.75
CA LEU A 330 -2.32 -17.77 -1.82
C LEU A 330 -1.88 -16.54 -0.98
N VAL A 331 -2.23 -15.32 -1.39
CA VAL A 331 -1.60 -14.09 -0.88
C VAL A 331 -2.54 -13.13 -0.16
N ASN A 332 -3.87 -13.27 -0.26
CA ASN A 332 -4.80 -12.26 0.23
C ASN A 332 -5.23 -12.44 1.70
N GLY A 333 -4.29 -12.64 2.62
CA GLY A 333 -4.61 -12.73 4.05
C GLY A 333 -5.50 -13.93 4.44
N ARG A 334 -5.89 -14.73 3.47
CA ARG A 334 -6.52 -16.03 3.58
C ARG A 334 -5.57 -17.14 3.13
N TRP A 335 -4.29 -16.92 3.31
CA TRP A 335 -3.34 -18.00 3.23
C TRP A 335 -3.79 -19.08 4.18
N PRO A 336 -3.53 -20.37 3.84
CA PRO A 336 -4.15 -21.45 4.57
C PRO A 336 -3.80 -21.32 6.03
N TYR A 337 -4.57 -20.50 6.64
CA TYR A 337 -4.88 -20.75 7.99
C TYR A 337 -5.53 -22.12 7.94
N ASP A 338 -4.98 -23.08 8.61
CA ASP A 338 -5.87 -24.05 9.19
C ASP A 338 -7.06 -23.22 9.69
N PRO A 339 -8.31 -23.46 9.27
CA PRO A 339 -9.47 -22.74 9.82
C PRO A 339 -9.41 -22.69 11.35
N GLN A 340 -8.79 -23.70 11.99
CA GLN A 340 -8.48 -23.71 13.41
C GLN A 340 -7.47 -22.63 13.83
N ASP A 341 -6.53 -22.19 13.00
CA ASP A 341 -5.57 -21.14 13.36
C ASP A 341 -6.16 -19.72 13.27
N VAL A 342 -7.14 -19.48 12.38
CA VAL A 342 -7.81 -18.17 12.26
C VAL A 342 -8.99 -18.00 13.20
N ASP A 343 -9.72 -19.07 13.44
CA ASP A 343 -10.81 -19.07 14.45
C ASP A 343 -10.24 -19.00 15.87
N GLN A 344 -8.98 -19.39 16.06
CA GLN A 344 -8.23 -19.23 17.31
C GLN A 344 -7.66 -17.82 17.51
N ILE A 345 -7.64 -16.94 16.50
CA ILE A 345 -7.57 -15.50 16.78
C ILE A 345 -8.91 -15.16 17.44
N SER A 346 -8.95 -15.38 18.75
CA SER A 346 -10.09 -15.13 19.60
C SER A 346 -10.75 -13.80 19.19
N PRO A 347 -12.07 -13.70 19.18
CA PRO A 347 -12.76 -12.39 19.08
C PRO A 347 -12.20 -11.38 20.07
N THR A 348 -11.66 -11.84 21.19
CA THR A 348 -10.95 -11.03 22.19
C THR A 348 -9.67 -10.39 21.65
N ILE A 349 -8.89 -11.08 20.80
CA ILE A 349 -7.71 -10.54 20.14
C ILE A 349 -8.10 -9.45 19.14
N ARG A 350 -9.19 -9.63 18.41
CA ARG A 350 -9.70 -8.65 17.44
C ARG A 350 -10.17 -7.34 18.09
N GLN A 351 -10.59 -7.37 19.33
CA GLN A 351 -11.15 -6.22 20.05
C GLN A 351 -10.13 -5.47 20.93
N HIS A 352 -8.94 -6.00 21.15
CA HIS A 352 -7.99 -5.50 22.16
C HIS A 352 -6.65 -5.05 21.57
N SER A 353 -6.43 -5.12 20.26
CA SER A 353 -5.23 -4.53 19.66
C SER A 353 -5.29 -3.00 19.77
N VAL A 354 -4.15 -2.38 20.05
CA VAL A 354 -4.09 -0.92 20.25
C VAL A 354 -4.51 -0.18 18.98
N GLY A 355 -5.41 0.79 19.16
CA GLY A 355 -5.92 1.61 18.07
C GLY A 355 -6.75 0.83 17.05
N SER A 356 -7.31 -0.34 17.41
CA SER A 356 -8.23 -1.05 16.52
C SER A 356 -9.33 -0.13 16.04
N PRO A 357 -9.55 -0.03 14.73
CA PRO A 357 -10.63 0.79 14.18
C PRO A 357 -12.00 0.18 14.52
N PRO A 358 -13.07 0.98 14.45
CA PRO A 358 -14.45 0.50 14.70
C PRO A 358 -14.88 -0.67 13.81
N ILE A 359 -14.29 -0.79 12.61
CA ILE A 359 -14.61 -1.87 11.66
C ILE A 359 -13.90 -3.16 12.09
N PRO A 360 -14.65 -4.21 12.52
CA PRO A 360 -14.08 -5.40 13.15
C PRO A 360 -13.15 -6.21 12.23
N GLU A 361 -13.35 -6.18 10.90
CA GLU A 361 -12.53 -6.87 9.92
C GLU A 361 -11.11 -6.32 9.84
N SER A 362 -10.91 -5.06 10.27
CA SER A 362 -9.60 -4.42 10.37
C SER A 362 -9.01 -4.65 11.75
N PHE A 363 -8.80 -5.90 12.12
CA PHE A 363 -8.31 -6.32 13.44
C PHE A 363 -6.83 -6.02 13.72
N ARG A 364 -6.14 -5.33 12.85
CA ARG A 364 -4.73 -4.98 13.02
C ARG A 364 -4.57 -3.80 13.97
N ALA A 365 -3.49 -3.83 14.76
CA ALA A 365 -3.06 -2.64 15.47
C ALA A 365 -2.74 -1.53 14.47
N THR A 366 -3.18 -0.30 14.75
CA THR A 366 -2.80 0.85 13.94
C THR A 366 -1.41 1.35 14.35
N SER A 367 -0.68 1.95 13.42
CA SER A 367 0.62 2.56 13.74
C SER A 367 0.50 3.63 14.82
N GLN A 368 -0.61 4.39 14.84
CA GLN A 368 -0.88 5.37 15.87
C GLN A 368 -1.09 4.71 17.24
N GLY A 369 -1.98 3.72 17.33
CA GLY A 369 -2.23 3.02 18.59
C GLY A 369 -0.94 2.41 19.17
N LEU A 370 -0.08 1.84 18.30
CA LEU A 370 1.22 1.35 18.70
C LEU A 370 2.12 2.46 19.26
N MET A 371 2.23 3.59 18.57
CA MET A 371 3.03 4.73 19.05
C MET A 371 2.50 5.29 20.36
N ASP A 372 1.18 5.45 20.48
CA ASP A 372 0.55 5.96 21.70
C ASP A 372 0.80 5.01 22.89
N ALA A 373 0.66 3.70 22.69
CA ALA A 373 0.93 2.72 23.73
C ALA A 373 2.41 2.67 24.14
N MET A 374 3.34 2.83 23.20
CA MET A 374 4.78 2.93 23.49
C MET A 374 5.11 4.18 24.30
N LEU A 375 4.49 5.33 23.98
CA LEU A 375 4.74 6.61 24.62
C LEU A 375 4.05 6.76 25.97
N THR A 376 2.81 6.30 26.10
CA THR A 376 1.95 6.56 27.27
C THR A 376 1.80 5.35 28.21
N GLY A 377 2.07 4.14 27.71
CA GLY A 377 1.77 2.91 28.42
C GLY A 377 0.28 2.56 28.49
N GLN A 378 -0.57 3.23 27.69
CA GLN A 378 -2.02 3.01 27.69
C GLN A 378 -2.49 2.41 26.34
N PRO A 379 -3.43 1.48 26.32
CA PRO A 379 -4.10 0.84 27.47
C PRO A 379 -3.19 -0.15 28.22
N TYR A 380 -2.04 -0.49 27.67
CA TYR A 380 -0.96 -1.29 28.25
C TYR A 380 0.38 -0.90 27.61
N SER A 381 1.48 -1.19 28.30
CA SER A 381 2.82 -0.83 27.83
C SER A 381 3.28 -1.77 26.71
N ILE A 382 3.74 -1.22 25.60
CA ILE A 382 4.51 -1.94 24.56
C ILE A 382 5.99 -1.64 24.80
N LYS A 383 6.80 -2.69 24.99
CA LYS A 383 8.20 -2.58 25.41
C LYS A 383 9.20 -3.21 24.46
N ALA A 384 8.77 -4.22 23.67
CA ALA A 384 9.65 -4.82 22.68
C ALA A 384 8.90 -5.18 21.40
N GLY A 385 9.64 -5.38 20.30
CA GLY A 385 9.00 -5.76 19.05
C GLY A 385 9.93 -6.28 17.97
N LEU A 386 9.30 -6.88 16.96
CA LEU A 386 9.92 -7.38 15.74
C LEU A 386 9.33 -6.68 14.54
N ILE A 387 10.19 -6.07 13.73
CA ILE A 387 9.84 -5.42 12.47
C ILE A 387 10.48 -6.20 11.31
N VAL A 388 9.69 -6.59 10.32
CA VAL A 388 10.13 -7.43 9.21
C VAL A 388 9.77 -6.79 7.86
N GLY A 389 10.76 -6.53 7.04
CA GLY A 389 10.58 -6.06 5.65
C GLY A 389 9.80 -4.75 5.52
N THR A 390 9.87 -3.88 6.51
CA THR A 390 9.21 -2.56 6.49
C THR A 390 10.08 -1.50 7.15
N ASN A 391 9.86 -0.23 6.79
CA ASN A 391 10.65 0.91 7.25
C ASN A 391 9.74 1.98 7.89
N PRO A 392 9.18 1.72 9.11
CA PRO A 392 8.29 2.63 9.82
C PRO A 392 8.80 4.06 9.94
N MET A 393 10.10 4.26 10.14
CA MET A 393 10.71 5.61 10.21
C MET A 393 10.41 6.47 8.99
N THR A 394 10.10 5.84 7.83
CA THR A 394 9.77 6.55 6.59
C THR A 394 8.36 6.27 6.07
N SER A 395 7.71 5.20 6.54
CA SER A 395 6.42 4.75 6.02
C SER A 395 5.23 4.98 6.95
N TRP A 396 5.44 5.02 8.26
CA TRP A 396 4.38 5.41 9.19
C TRP A 396 4.22 6.94 9.18
N PRO A 397 3.00 7.45 9.38
CA PRO A 397 2.80 8.89 9.53
C PRO A 397 3.44 9.41 10.80
N ASP A 398 3.76 10.71 10.79
CA ASP A 398 4.43 11.40 11.89
C ASP A 398 5.78 10.79 12.28
N SER A 399 6.77 10.89 11.38
CA SER A 399 8.11 10.33 11.60
C SER A 399 8.77 10.80 12.90
N ASN A 400 8.46 12.01 13.39
CA ASN A 400 8.95 12.51 14.67
C ASN A 400 8.40 11.69 15.84
N LYS A 401 7.09 11.40 15.83
CA LYS A 401 6.42 10.57 16.82
C LYS A 401 6.89 9.12 16.74
N VAL A 402 7.10 8.58 15.53
CA VAL A 402 7.68 7.22 15.33
C VAL A 402 9.03 7.11 16.02
N LYS A 403 9.91 8.11 15.82
CA LYS A 403 11.22 8.14 16.48
C LYS A 403 11.10 8.16 18.00
N GLN A 404 10.28 9.05 18.54
CA GLN A 404 10.04 9.15 19.98
C GLN A 404 9.50 7.84 20.56
N ALA A 405 8.56 7.20 19.86
CA ALA A 405 7.98 5.92 20.29
C ALA A 405 9.02 4.79 20.32
N PHE A 406 9.85 4.70 19.28
CA PHE A 406 10.90 3.66 19.23
C PHE A 406 12.01 3.89 20.25
N GLU A 407 12.27 5.14 20.66
CA GLU A 407 13.19 5.47 21.76
C GLU A 407 12.70 4.98 23.12
N GLN A 408 11.39 4.72 23.31
CA GLN A 408 10.81 4.19 24.57
C GLN A 408 10.83 2.66 24.66
N LEU A 409 11.16 1.97 23.57
CA LEU A 409 11.24 0.51 23.57
C LEU A 409 12.47 0.03 24.35
N ASP A 410 12.31 -1.01 25.13
CA ASP A 410 13.41 -1.67 25.84
C ASP A 410 14.23 -2.54 24.87
N PHE A 411 13.57 -3.13 23.84
CA PHE A 411 14.24 -3.97 22.87
C PHE A 411 13.52 -3.99 21.51
N LEU A 412 14.29 -3.80 20.43
CA LEU A 412 13.76 -3.78 19.07
C LEU A 412 14.62 -4.65 18.14
N VAL A 413 13.97 -5.56 17.42
CA VAL A 413 14.56 -6.40 16.40
C VAL A 413 14.04 -5.99 15.02
N VAL A 414 14.93 -5.89 14.03
CA VAL A 414 14.57 -5.57 12.65
C VAL A 414 15.20 -6.59 11.70
N SER A 415 14.38 -7.24 10.87
CA SER A 415 14.84 -8.06 9.74
C SER A 415 14.78 -7.22 8.47
N GLU A 416 15.92 -7.02 7.79
CA GLU A 416 16.04 -6.11 6.66
C GLU A 416 17.16 -6.52 5.68
N LEU A 417 17.06 -6.03 4.44
CA LEU A 417 18.06 -6.22 3.40
C LEU A 417 19.26 -5.27 3.53
N PHE A 418 19.02 -4.07 4.05
CA PHE A 418 19.98 -2.98 4.16
C PHE A 418 19.83 -2.25 5.50
N MET A 419 20.82 -1.45 5.87
CA MET A 419 20.75 -0.58 7.04
C MET A 419 19.83 0.62 6.75
N THR A 420 18.53 0.41 6.89
CA THR A 420 17.49 1.45 6.73
C THR A 420 17.40 2.35 7.95
N PRO A 421 16.74 3.52 7.88
CA PRO A 421 16.46 4.35 9.06
C PRO A 421 15.80 3.59 10.21
N THR A 422 14.93 2.63 9.92
CA THR A 422 14.32 1.78 10.96
C THR A 422 15.32 0.77 11.53
N ALA A 423 16.13 0.14 10.68
CA ALA A 423 17.17 -0.79 11.13
C ALA A 423 18.18 -0.11 12.07
N MET A 424 18.50 1.17 11.83
CA MET A 424 19.37 1.97 12.73
C MET A 424 18.80 2.18 14.13
N MET A 425 17.48 2.04 14.30
CA MET A 425 16.82 2.13 15.63
C MET A 425 16.80 0.80 16.37
N ALA A 426 17.17 -0.32 15.71
CA ALA A 426 17.11 -1.64 16.32
C ALA A 426 18.22 -1.90 17.33
N ASP A 427 18.02 -2.87 18.22
CA ASP A 427 19.05 -3.46 19.08
C ASP A 427 19.74 -4.64 18.40
N ILE A 428 18.96 -5.41 17.61
CA ILE A 428 19.46 -6.48 16.76
C ILE A 428 18.91 -6.28 15.34
N VAL A 429 19.79 -6.36 14.34
CA VAL A 429 19.43 -6.38 12.93
C VAL A 429 19.76 -7.74 12.35
N LEU A 430 18.74 -8.37 11.75
CA LEU A 430 18.86 -9.69 11.13
C LEU A 430 18.94 -9.57 9.61
N PRO A 431 19.88 -10.25 8.95
CA PRO A 431 20.05 -10.17 7.50
C PRO A 431 18.98 -10.99 6.78
N ALA A 432 18.06 -10.30 6.10
CA ALA A 432 17.03 -10.92 5.27
C ALA A 432 17.60 -11.36 3.92
N ALA A 433 17.16 -12.51 3.42
CA ALA A 433 17.41 -12.97 2.06
C ALA A 433 16.46 -12.27 1.08
N SER A 434 16.98 -11.84 -0.07
CA SER A 434 16.13 -11.38 -1.18
C SER A 434 15.45 -12.56 -1.87
N PHE A 435 14.40 -12.29 -2.64
CA PHE A 435 13.67 -13.32 -3.39
C PHE A 435 14.53 -14.05 -4.46
N PHE A 436 15.77 -13.66 -4.70
CA PHE A 436 16.73 -14.36 -5.53
C PHE A 436 17.58 -15.39 -4.77
N GLU A 437 17.53 -15.38 -3.44
CA GLU A 437 18.47 -16.13 -2.59
C GLU A 437 17.87 -17.44 -2.04
N TYR A 438 16.57 -17.64 -2.16
CA TYR A 438 15.89 -18.88 -1.71
C TYR A 438 14.88 -19.37 -2.74
N ALA A 439 14.62 -20.67 -2.69
CA ALA A 439 13.57 -21.28 -3.49
C ALA A 439 12.22 -21.16 -2.77
N GLY A 440 11.15 -20.96 -3.55
CA GLY A 440 9.85 -20.77 -2.95
C GLY A 440 8.71 -20.78 -3.95
N VAL A 441 7.60 -20.21 -3.55
CA VAL A 441 6.38 -20.10 -4.35
C VAL A 441 5.91 -18.67 -4.39
N THR A 442 5.45 -18.22 -5.54
CA THR A 442 4.86 -16.91 -5.73
C THR A 442 3.56 -17.04 -6.52
N GLN A 443 2.54 -16.26 -6.17
CA GLN A 443 1.31 -16.17 -6.96
C GLN A 443 1.36 -14.98 -7.91
N GLY A 444 1.01 -15.21 -9.17
CA GLY A 444 0.80 -14.20 -10.19
C GLY A 444 -0.52 -13.45 -9.97
N GLN A 445 -0.69 -12.34 -10.68
CA GLN A 445 -1.91 -11.53 -10.60
C GLN A 445 -3.13 -12.23 -11.23
N ASP A 446 -2.90 -13.12 -12.17
CA ASP A 446 -3.90 -13.99 -12.82
C ASP A 446 -4.30 -15.21 -11.96
N GLY A 447 -3.77 -15.31 -10.74
CA GLY A 447 -3.97 -16.45 -9.87
C GLY A 447 -3.03 -17.63 -10.15
N SER A 448 -2.20 -17.58 -11.20
CA SER A 448 -1.21 -18.63 -11.46
C SER A 448 -0.19 -18.74 -10.33
N ILE A 449 0.28 -19.96 -10.08
CA ILE A 449 1.24 -20.26 -9.04
C ILE A 449 2.58 -20.57 -9.71
N HIS A 450 3.61 -19.84 -9.33
CA HIS A 450 4.92 -19.91 -9.92
C HIS A 450 5.94 -20.47 -8.93
N TYR A 451 6.82 -21.34 -9.41
CA TYR A 451 8.03 -21.70 -8.68
C TYR A 451 9.03 -20.54 -8.74
N GLN A 452 9.46 -20.09 -7.58
CA GLN A 452 10.55 -19.13 -7.43
C GLN A 452 11.86 -19.90 -7.28
N ALA A 453 12.72 -19.80 -8.29
CA ALA A 453 14.03 -20.45 -8.25
C ALA A 453 15.05 -19.57 -7.52
N SER A 454 15.87 -20.18 -6.67
CA SER A 454 17.05 -19.55 -6.06
C SER A 454 18.17 -19.41 -7.07
N LEU A 455 18.90 -18.29 -7.02
CA LEU A 455 20.13 -18.07 -7.78
C LEU A 455 21.37 -18.43 -6.95
N GLN A 456 21.57 -17.71 -5.87
CA GLN A 456 22.64 -17.93 -4.90
C GLN A 456 22.30 -17.30 -3.56
N GLN A 457 22.82 -17.83 -2.48
CA GLN A 457 22.76 -17.22 -1.15
C GLN A 457 23.85 -16.15 -0.98
N VAL A 458 23.55 -15.08 -0.27
CA VAL A 458 24.49 -13.99 0.04
C VAL A 458 24.77 -13.99 1.55
N GLY A 459 25.99 -14.33 1.94
CA GLY A 459 26.39 -14.45 3.34
C GLY A 459 25.52 -15.46 4.12
N ASP A 460 25.16 -15.09 5.33
CA ASP A 460 24.31 -15.89 6.22
C ASP A 460 22.84 -15.44 6.22
N ALA A 461 22.40 -14.67 5.20
CA ALA A 461 21.04 -14.18 5.09
C ALA A 461 20.01 -15.32 4.99
N LYS A 462 18.88 -15.16 5.65
CA LYS A 462 17.77 -16.13 5.67
C LYS A 462 16.46 -15.51 5.17
N PRO A 463 15.57 -16.31 4.58
CA PRO A 463 14.22 -15.85 4.26
C PRO A 463 13.46 -15.39 5.52
N ASP A 464 12.71 -14.30 5.42
CA ASP A 464 11.99 -13.73 6.56
C ASP A 464 11.02 -14.73 7.21
N HIS A 465 10.32 -15.56 6.43
CA HIS A 465 9.43 -16.58 6.99
C HIS A 465 10.17 -17.64 7.84
N GLN A 466 11.42 -17.96 7.49
CA GLN A 466 12.29 -18.80 8.30
C GLN A 466 12.78 -18.09 9.56
N ILE A 467 13.21 -16.82 9.43
CA ILE A 467 13.66 -15.98 10.56
C ILE A 467 12.57 -15.92 11.64
N ILE A 468 11.34 -15.63 11.24
CA ILE A 468 10.20 -15.55 12.15
C ILE A 468 9.94 -16.88 12.86
N ALA A 469 10.00 -18.00 12.13
CA ALA A 469 9.79 -19.32 12.71
C ALA A 469 10.91 -19.71 13.68
N GLU A 470 12.17 -19.40 13.36
CA GLU A 470 13.32 -19.66 14.24
C GLU A 470 13.27 -18.80 15.53
N ILE A 471 12.81 -17.56 15.46
CA ILE A 471 12.56 -16.75 16.65
C ILE A 471 11.49 -17.39 17.53
N GLY A 472 10.36 -17.82 16.95
CA GLY A 472 9.30 -18.50 17.72
C GLY A 472 9.76 -19.82 18.33
N HIS A 473 10.62 -20.56 17.64
CA HIS A 473 11.23 -21.78 18.17
C HIS A 473 12.19 -21.46 19.33
N ALA A 474 13.04 -20.46 19.19
CA ALA A 474 13.96 -20.05 20.27
C ALA A 474 13.20 -19.54 21.51
N MET A 475 12.05 -18.89 21.35
CA MET A 475 11.15 -18.53 22.45
C MET A 475 10.45 -19.74 23.11
N GLY A 476 10.53 -20.93 22.52
CA GLY A 476 9.85 -22.15 22.97
C GLY A 476 8.35 -22.22 22.66
N ILE A 477 7.85 -21.38 21.75
CA ILE A 477 6.42 -21.26 21.43
C ILE A 477 6.04 -21.75 20.03
N MET A 478 7.02 -22.06 19.19
CA MET A 478 6.79 -22.62 17.85
C MET A 478 7.66 -23.86 17.61
N PRO A 479 7.24 -24.79 16.72
CA PRO A 479 8.06 -25.95 16.37
C PRO A 479 9.33 -25.54 15.60
N VAL A 480 10.27 -26.48 15.49
CA VAL A 480 11.43 -26.31 14.60
C VAL A 480 10.97 -26.05 13.17
N TYR A 481 11.54 -25.04 12.54
CA TYR A 481 11.24 -24.75 11.14
C TYR A 481 11.68 -25.89 10.22
N ASN A 482 10.80 -26.27 9.31
CA ASN A 482 11.08 -27.21 8.24
C ASN A 482 10.54 -26.66 6.92
N ASP A 483 11.40 -26.48 5.94
CA ASP A 483 11.07 -25.88 4.65
C ASP A 483 10.03 -26.68 3.86
N ASN A 484 10.16 -28.01 3.85
CA ASN A 484 9.21 -28.87 3.13
C ASN A 484 7.80 -28.84 3.75
N ASP A 485 7.70 -28.89 5.08
CA ASP A 485 6.42 -28.82 5.78
C ASP A 485 5.77 -27.43 5.59
N PHE A 486 6.59 -26.38 5.60
CA PHE A 486 6.14 -25.02 5.31
C PHE A 486 5.51 -24.94 3.91
N TRP A 487 6.22 -25.33 2.85
CA TRP A 487 5.68 -25.24 1.49
C TRP A 487 4.54 -26.23 1.23
N LYS A 488 4.55 -27.40 1.85
CA LYS A 488 3.42 -28.34 1.79
C LYS A 488 2.14 -27.75 2.39
N SER A 489 2.25 -27.16 3.57
CA SER A 489 1.14 -26.42 4.20
C SER A 489 0.67 -25.28 3.30
N ALA A 490 1.63 -24.56 2.78
CA ALA A 490 1.45 -23.42 1.91
C ALA A 490 0.66 -23.73 0.63
N LEU A 491 0.87 -24.83 0.00
CA LEU A 491 0.25 -25.25 -1.25
C LEU A 491 -1.01 -26.11 -1.07
N SER A 492 -1.31 -26.53 0.18
CA SER A 492 -2.42 -27.42 0.46
C SER A 492 -3.80 -26.93 -0.02
N PRO A 493 -4.16 -25.60 0.07
CA PRO A 493 -5.48 -25.12 -0.36
C PRO A 493 -5.71 -25.21 -1.87
N VAL A 494 -4.63 -25.19 -2.63
CA VAL A 494 -4.68 -25.30 -4.10
C VAL A 494 -4.40 -26.71 -4.58
N ASN A 495 -4.09 -27.63 -3.65
CA ASN A 495 -3.79 -29.03 -3.94
C ASN A 495 -2.67 -29.21 -4.97
N ILE A 496 -1.60 -28.43 -4.83
CA ILE A 496 -0.40 -28.47 -5.69
C ILE A 496 0.75 -29.02 -4.87
N ASP A 497 1.53 -29.92 -5.49
CA ASP A 497 2.79 -30.43 -4.94
C ASP A 497 3.95 -29.52 -5.36
N LEU A 498 4.90 -29.24 -4.44
CA LEU A 498 6.05 -28.39 -4.72
C LEU A 498 6.97 -28.98 -5.80
N MET A 499 7.14 -30.31 -5.85
CA MET A 499 7.97 -30.97 -6.86
C MET A 499 7.32 -30.86 -8.24
N GLN A 500 5.99 -31.00 -8.32
CA GLN A 500 5.24 -30.77 -9.54
C GLN A 500 5.39 -29.32 -10.02
N LEU A 501 5.25 -28.36 -9.11
CA LEU A 501 5.41 -26.94 -9.41
C LEU A 501 6.83 -26.64 -9.90
N LYS A 502 7.85 -27.22 -9.26
CA LYS A 502 9.25 -27.09 -9.67
C LYS A 502 9.49 -27.62 -11.08
N ALA A 503 8.90 -28.77 -11.43
CA ALA A 503 9.03 -29.38 -12.74
C ALA A 503 8.33 -28.57 -13.85
N GLN A 504 7.18 -27.99 -13.57
CA GLN A 504 6.38 -27.22 -14.52
C GLN A 504 6.70 -25.71 -14.53
N THR A 505 7.43 -25.22 -13.51
CA THR A 505 7.77 -23.83 -13.25
C THR A 505 6.59 -22.88 -13.02
N SER A 506 5.40 -23.21 -13.52
CA SER A 506 4.16 -22.47 -13.33
C SER A 506 2.96 -23.38 -13.54
N ILE A 507 1.97 -23.26 -12.67
CA ILE A 507 0.68 -23.94 -12.78
C ILE A 507 -0.39 -22.86 -12.73
N LEU A 508 -1.27 -22.83 -13.75
CA LEU A 508 -2.50 -22.04 -13.67
C LEU A 508 -3.37 -22.67 -12.58
N ALA A 509 -3.61 -21.94 -11.49
CA ALA A 509 -4.68 -22.30 -10.61
C ALA A 509 -5.95 -22.33 -11.48
N ALA A 510 -6.69 -23.48 -11.47
CA ALA A 510 -7.90 -23.58 -12.26
C ALA A 510 -8.82 -22.40 -11.88
N VAL A 511 -8.84 -21.40 -12.71
CA VAL A 511 -9.85 -20.34 -12.64
C VAL A 511 -11.09 -20.99 -13.19
N GLU A 512 -12.02 -21.36 -12.32
CA GLU A 512 -13.38 -21.68 -12.77
C GLU A 512 -13.82 -20.53 -13.66
N ASN A 513 -14.38 -20.83 -14.83
CA ASN A 513 -14.80 -19.85 -15.84
C ASN A 513 -15.43 -18.64 -15.14
N GLN A 514 -14.99 -17.43 -15.51
CA GLN A 514 -15.56 -16.20 -14.97
C GLN A 514 -17.09 -16.29 -15.08
N GLN A 515 -17.74 -16.53 -13.94
CA GLN A 515 -19.20 -16.47 -13.89
C GLN A 515 -19.56 -14.98 -13.98
N THR A 516 -19.93 -14.56 -15.19
CA THR A 516 -20.61 -13.29 -15.37
C THR A 516 -21.97 -13.37 -14.65
N LEU A 517 -22.35 -12.27 -13.98
CA LEU A 517 -23.62 -12.14 -13.29
C LEU A 517 -23.85 -13.20 -12.20
N SER A 518 -22.81 -13.56 -11.43
CA SER A 518 -22.93 -14.56 -10.35
C SER A 518 -23.99 -14.17 -9.31
N TYR A 519 -24.22 -12.87 -9.11
CA TYR A 519 -25.22 -12.34 -8.18
C TYR A 519 -26.66 -12.74 -8.52
N LEU A 520 -26.96 -13.10 -9.78
CA LEU A 520 -28.29 -13.60 -10.17
C LEU A 520 -28.64 -14.91 -9.47
N SER A 521 -27.65 -15.74 -9.18
CA SER A 521 -27.86 -17.06 -8.55
C SER A 521 -27.62 -17.08 -7.05
N VAL A 522 -26.57 -16.34 -6.59
CA VAL A 522 -26.12 -16.41 -5.20
C VAL A 522 -26.26 -15.09 -4.42
N GLY A 523 -26.66 -13.98 -5.08
CA GLY A 523 -26.69 -12.66 -4.49
C GLY A 523 -25.29 -12.10 -4.20
N PHE A 524 -25.23 -10.94 -3.59
CA PHE A 524 -23.99 -10.31 -3.12
C PHE A 524 -23.59 -10.86 -1.74
N ASP A 525 -22.29 -10.82 -1.39
CA ASP A 525 -21.78 -11.30 -0.10
C ASP A 525 -21.96 -10.22 1.00
N THR A 526 -23.15 -9.64 1.07
CA THR A 526 -23.59 -8.63 2.03
C THR A 526 -24.69 -9.19 2.92
N PRO A 527 -24.99 -8.60 4.09
CA PRO A 527 -26.10 -9.03 4.94
C PRO A 527 -27.45 -9.05 4.23
N SER A 528 -27.74 -8.06 3.39
CA SER A 528 -28.98 -7.98 2.61
C SER A 528 -29.00 -8.89 1.37
N ARG A 529 -27.91 -9.54 1.03
CA ARG A 529 -27.67 -10.27 -0.24
C ARG A 529 -27.79 -9.38 -1.48
N LYS A 530 -27.81 -8.07 -1.30
CA LYS A 530 -27.86 -7.02 -2.32
C LYS A 530 -26.69 -6.05 -2.15
N VAL A 531 -26.45 -5.19 -3.13
CA VAL A 531 -25.53 -4.06 -2.96
C VAL A 531 -26.07 -3.11 -1.89
N GLU A 532 -25.28 -2.82 -0.86
CA GLU A 532 -25.71 -1.97 0.26
C GLU A 532 -25.37 -0.51 0.01
N LEU A 533 -26.30 0.24 -0.60
CA LEU A 533 -26.23 1.70 -0.74
C LEU A 533 -26.38 2.38 0.63
N TYR A 534 -27.13 1.77 1.52
CA TYR A 534 -27.22 2.03 2.95
C TYR A 534 -26.73 0.80 3.69
N SER A 535 -25.73 0.95 4.56
CA SER A 535 -25.18 -0.19 5.31
C SER A 535 -25.76 -0.26 6.71
N GLN A 536 -26.60 -1.27 6.95
CA GLN A 536 -27.17 -1.56 8.27
C GLN A 536 -26.06 -1.87 9.29
N LYS A 537 -25.01 -2.57 8.86
CA LYS A 537 -23.87 -2.94 9.72
C LYS A 537 -23.11 -1.71 10.20
N LEU A 538 -22.90 -0.70 9.34
CA LEU A 538 -22.28 0.56 9.76
C LEU A 538 -23.18 1.34 10.72
N HIS A 539 -24.48 1.35 10.47
CA HIS A 539 -25.44 1.97 11.38
C HIS A 539 -25.37 1.35 12.79
N GLU A 540 -25.30 0.02 12.88
CA GLU A 540 -25.15 -0.72 14.13
C GLU A 540 -23.81 -0.43 14.84
N LEU A 541 -22.76 -0.13 14.08
CA LEU A 541 -21.45 0.30 14.59
C LEU A 541 -21.39 1.80 14.93
N THR A 542 -22.53 2.53 14.83
CA THR A 542 -22.61 3.99 15.01
C THR A 542 -21.71 4.80 14.06
N LEU A 543 -21.46 4.23 12.87
CA LEU A 543 -20.76 4.86 11.75
C LEU A 543 -21.76 5.33 10.70
N ASP A 544 -21.32 6.20 9.79
CA ASP A 544 -22.17 6.71 8.71
C ASP A 544 -22.63 5.58 7.77
N PRO A 545 -23.93 5.25 7.72
CA PRO A 545 -24.44 4.17 6.89
C PRO A 545 -24.48 4.52 5.38
N ILE A 546 -24.39 5.80 5.05
CA ILE A 546 -24.27 6.37 3.70
C ILE A 546 -23.02 7.25 3.71
N PRO A 547 -22.25 7.37 2.61
CA PRO A 547 -21.12 8.27 2.54
C PRO A 547 -21.52 9.74 2.80
N VAL A 548 -20.90 10.35 3.79
CA VAL A 548 -21.12 11.75 4.17
C VAL A 548 -19.83 12.53 3.89
N TYR A 549 -19.90 13.53 3.02
CA TYR A 549 -18.76 14.40 2.74
C TYR A 549 -18.44 15.29 3.95
N ARG A 550 -17.16 15.30 4.33
CA ARG A 550 -16.59 16.22 5.31
C ARG A 550 -15.53 17.08 4.64
N PRO A 551 -15.51 18.41 4.91
CA PRO A 551 -14.51 19.28 4.29
C PRO A 551 -13.09 18.87 4.61
N ASN A 552 -12.18 19.14 3.70
CA ASN A 552 -10.74 19.06 3.93
C ASN A 552 -10.31 19.96 5.10
N LEU A 553 -9.15 19.67 5.69
CA LEU A 553 -8.51 20.57 6.63
C LEU A 553 -8.46 22.00 6.04
N PRO A 554 -8.87 23.05 6.78
CA PRO A 554 -8.90 24.39 6.24
C PRO A 554 -7.49 24.91 5.92
N ILE A 555 -7.34 25.55 4.78
CA ILE A 555 -6.15 26.38 4.49
C ILE A 555 -6.24 27.67 5.31
N THR A 556 -5.09 28.25 5.63
CA THR A 556 -4.96 29.49 6.40
C THR A 556 -4.00 30.44 5.71
N ASP A 557 -3.96 31.72 6.11
CA ASP A 557 -2.99 32.68 5.57
C ASP A 557 -1.53 32.21 5.78
N ARG A 558 -1.28 31.44 6.83
CA ARG A 558 0.05 30.88 7.10
C ARG A 558 0.34 29.64 6.24
N TYR A 559 -0.65 28.81 5.95
CA TYR A 559 -0.56 27.59 5.16
C TYR A 559 -1.56 27.61 4.02
N PRO A 560 -1.30 28.43 2.97
CA PRO A 560 -2.28 28.71 1.91
C PRO A 560 -2.31 27.65 0.80
N LEU A 561 -1.42 26.70 0.83
CA LEU A 561 -1.26 25.66 -0.20
C LEU A 561 -1.70 24.29 0.32
N ARG A 562 -1.85 23.35 -0.60
CA ARG A 562 -2.05 21.92 -0.28
C ARG A 562 -0.89 21.10 -0.82
N VAL A 563 -0.31 20.23 0.04
CA VAL A 563 0.70 19.28 -0.38
C VAL A 563 0.12 17.88 -0.49
N THR A 564 0.50 17.18 -1.55
CA THR A 564 0.21 15.75 -1.76
C THR A 564 1.43 15.03 -2.29
N THR A 565 1.32 13.72 -2.54
CA THR A 565 2.45 12.89 -2.98
C THR A 565 2.16 12.21 -4.32
N ALA A 566 3.23 11.84 -5.03
CA ALA A 566 3.14 10.99 -6.21
C ALA A 566 4.14 9.82 -6.14
N LYS A 567 3.72 8.64 -6.64
CA LYS A 567 4.59 7.46 -6.67
C LYS A 567 5.59 7.53 -7.82
N SER A 568 6.87 7.36 -7.48
CA SER A 568 7.95 7.30 -8.45
C SER A 568 7.88 6.02 -9.30
N ARG A 569 8.26 6.13 -10.58
CA ARG A 569 8.47 4.95 -11.44
C ARG A 569 9.77 4.21 -11.17
N HIS A 570 10.72 4.84 -10.45
CA HIS A 570 12.05 4.32 -10.18
C HIS A 570 12.15 3.64 -8.80
N TYR A 571 11.37 4.09 -7.83
CA TYR A 571 11.39 3.58 -6.46
C TYR A 571 10.06 2.95 -6.06
N MET A 572 10.11 2.04 -5.10
CA MET A 572 8.92 1.50 -4.46
C MET A 572 8.93 1.94 -2.99
N PHE A 573 8.16 2.97 -2.65
CA PHE A 573 8.17 3.62 -1.33
C PHE A 573 9.60 3.98 -0.90
N SER A 574 10.10 3.46 0.23
CA SER A 574 11.48 3.70 0.72
C SER A 574 12.55 2.81 0.06
N HIS A 575 12.14 1.84 -0.76
CA HIS A 575 13.04 0.84 -1.34
C HIS A 575 13.70 1.30 -2.65
N GLY A 576 14.97 0.88 -2.87
CA GLY A 576 15.70 1.03 -4.12
C GLY A 576 16.55 2.29 -4.25
N ARG A 577 16.63 3.14 -3.22
CA ARG A 577 17.43 4.38 -3.27
C ARG A 577 18.94 4.16 -3.28
N GLN A 578 19.39 3.03 -2.78
CA GLN A 578 20.79 2.59 -2.83
C GLN A 578 21.18 2.01 -4.20
N ILE A 579 20.22 1.66 -5.06
CA ILE A 579 20.50 1.09 -6.38
C ILE A 579 20.95 2.20 -7.33
N SER A 580 22.25 2.22 -7.68
CA SER A 580 22.89 3.30 -8.44
C SER A 580 22.24 3.54 -9.81
N SER A 581 21.82 2.49 -10.51
CA SER A 581 21.14 2.58 -11.81
C SER A 581 19.79 3.28 -11.75
N LEU A 582 19.04 3.10 -10.65
CA LEU A 582 17.78 3.80 -10.36
C LEU A 582 18.04 5.20 -9.83
N ARG A 583 19.04 5.34 -8.94
CA ARG A 583 19.44 6.63 -8.35
C ARG A 583 19.90 7.64 -9.40
N ALA A 584 20.64 7.22 -10.40
CA ALA A 584 21.08 8.07 -11.53
C ALA A 584 19.89 8.68 -12.30
N LYS A 585 18.72 8.06 -12.28
CA LYS A 585 17.51 8.55 -12.97
C LYS A 585 16.64 9.48 -12.12
N HIS A 586 16.75 9.40 -10.80
CA HIS A 586 16.03 10.23 -9.84
C HIS A 586 16.94 10.45 -8.62
N PRO A 587 17.95 11.33 -8.73
CA PRO A 587 19.04 11.41 -7.75
C PRO A 587 18.66 12.08 -6.43
N LEU A 588 17.71 13.00 -6.46
CA LEU A 588 17.30 13.82 -5.30
C LEU A 588 15.77 13.87 -5.20
N PRO A 589 15.21 14.09 -4.00
CA PRO A 589 13.78 14.31 -3.83
C PRO A 589 13.33 15.59 -4.52
N ILE A 590 12.16 15.53 -5.16
CA ILE A 590 11.62 16.61 -5.97
C ILE A 590 10.27 17.04 -5.40
N VAL A 591 10.09 18.37 -5.29
CA VAL A 591 8.77 18.99 -5.13
C VAL A 591 8.38 19.66 -6.44
N LYS A 592 7.22 19.29 -6.96
CA LYS A 592 6.64 19.93 -8.15
C LYS A 592 5.72 21.06 -7.73
N ILE A 593 5.87 22.20 -8.38
CA ILE A 593 5.06 23.40 -8.17
C ILE A 593 4.75 24.05 -9.52
N HIS A 594 3.67 24.83 -9.60
CA HIS A 594 3.38 25.68 -10.74
C HIS A 594 4.42 26.81 -10.83
N SER A 595 4.87 27.21 -12.04
CA SER A 595 5.87 28.28 -12.22
C SER A 595 5.43 29.62 -11.62
N SER A 596 4.15 29.99 -11.71
CA SER A 596 3.63 31.20 -11.08
C SER A 596 3.72 31.18 -9.55
N LEU A 597 3.60 30.01 -8.90
CA LEU A 597 3.89 29.87 -7.47
C LEU A 597 5.39 30.08 -7.21
N GLY A 598 6.25 29.57 -8.11
CA GLY A 598 7.68 29.78 -8.04
C GLY A 598 8.04 31.28 -8.10
N GLU A 599 7.42 32.04 -8.99
CA GLU A 599 7.60 33.50 -9.07
C GLU A 599 7.15 34.20 -7.79
N LYS A 600 5.97 33.85 -7.26
CA LYS A 600 5.40 34.41 -6.03
C LYS A 600 6.32 34.18 -4.81
N GLU A 601 6.86 32.95 -4.69
CA GLU A 601 7.70 32.54 -3.55
C GLU A 601 9.21 32.72 -3.82
N HIS A 602 9.59 33.41 -4.91
CA HIS A 602 10.98 33.64 -5.34
C HIS A 602 11.81 32.36 -5.49
N LEU A 603 11.17 31.25 -5.92
CA LEU A 603 11.79 29.98 -6.19
C LEU A 603 12.10 29.81 -7.68
N LYS A 604 13.25 29.19 -7.98
CA LYS A 604 13.66 28.83 -9.34
C LYS A 604 13.72 27.33 -9.52
N GLU A 605 13.64 26.88 -10.77
CA GLU A 605 13.88 25.48 -11.12
C GLU A 605 15.23 25.01 -10.55
N GLY A 606 15.22 23.93 -9.78
CA GLY A 606 16.41 23.35 -9.15
C GLY A 606 16.77 23.92 -7.78
N ASP A 607 16.16 25.02 -7.32
CA ASP A 607 16.32 25.51 -5.95
C ASP A 607 15.89 24.45 -4.93
N ILE A 608 16.45 24.54 -3.72
CA ILE A 608 15.95 23.77 -2.59
C ILE A 608 14.87 24.57 -1.89
N ALA A 609 13.69 23.97 -1.80
CA ALA A 609 12.57 24.54 -1.08
C ALA A 609 12.31 23.80 0.23
N ALA A 610 11.94 24.57 1.26
CA ALA A 610 11.35 24.07 2.48
C ALA A 610 9.84 23.94 2.29
N ILE A 611 9.28 22.80 2.67
CA ILE A 611 7.85 22.52 2.72
C ILE A 611 7.49 22.38 4.18
N GLU A 612 6.54 23.16 4.67
CA GLU A 612 6.17 23.23 6.09
C GLU A 612 4.67 23.04 6.24
N THR A 613 4.25 22.14 7.14
CA THR A 613 2.84 21.94 7.56
C THR A 613 2.61 22.38 9.01
N ALA A 614 3.66 22.44 9.82
CA ALA A 614 3.69 23.01 11.17
C ALA A 614 5.12 23.50 11.47
N PRO A 615 5.35 24.34 12.51
CA PRO A 615 6.68 24.90 12.78
C PRO A 615 7.81 23.90 12.97
N ASP A 616 7.47 22.70 13.45
CA ASP A 616 8.38 21.57 13.70
C ASP A 616 8.29 20.46 12.63
N LYS A 617 7.47 20.66 11.59
CA LYS A 617 7.20 19.71 10.51
C LYS A 617 7.63 20.29 9.17
N ILE A 618 8.94 20.19 8.90
CA ILE A 618 9.56 20.79 7.72
C ILE A 618 10.41 19.74 7.01
N ILE A 619 10.29 19.70 5.68
CA ILE A 619 11.17 18.91 4.81
C ILE A 619 11.74 19.76 3.69
N TYR A 620 12.79 19.26 3.05
CA TYR A 620 13.52 19.95 2.00
C TYR A 620 13.57 19.10 0.74
N GLN A 621 13.13 19.68 -0.39
CA GLN A 621 13.16 19.00 -1.68
C GLN A 621 13.52 19.97 -2.79
N ARG A 622 14.02 19.45 -3.92
CA ARG A 622 14.42 20.25 -5.07
C ARG A 622 13.17 20.66 -5.87
N VAL A 623 13.07 21.93 -6.18
CA VAL A 623 11.97 22.50 -6.99
C VAL A 623 12.06 21.99 -8.42
N LYS A 624 10.92 21.57 -8.95
CA LYS A 624 10.66 21.27 -10.34
C LYS A 624 9.35 21.94 -10.76
N PHE A 625 9.38 22.72 -11.83
CA PHE A 625 8.18 23.35 -12.37
C PHE A 625 7.31 22.35 -13.15
N ASP A 626 5.99 22.45 -12.97
CA ASP A 626 4.99 21.67 -13.68
C ASP A 626 3.72 22.57 -13.84
N ASP A 627 3.61 23.26 -14.97
CA ASP A 627 2.53 24.24 -15.22
C ASP A 627 1.17 23.60 -15.48
N ASN A 628 1.08 22.28 -15.37
CA ASN A 628 -0.20 21.57 -15.40
C ASN A 628 -0.77 21.34 -13.98
N LEU A 629 -0.10 21.78 -12.92
CA LEU A 629 -0.63 21.76 -11.56
C LEU A 629 -1.49 22.99 -11.28
N ASN A 630 -2.49 22.83 -10.41
CA ASN A 630 -3.15 24.00 -9.81
C ASN A 630 -2.11 24.78 -9.01
N ILE A 631 -2.20 26.11 -9.05
CA ILE A 631 -1.23 27.02 -8.39
C ILE A 631 -1.15 26.79 -6.87
N ASP A 632 -2.24 26.35 -6.24
CA ASP A 632 -2.33 26.11 -4.80
C ASP A 632 -1.98 24.67 -4.39
N THR A 633 -1.58 23.83 -5.35
CA THR A 633 -1.22 22.42 -5.11
C THR A 633 0.24 22.18 -5.36
N ILE A 634 0.92 21.53 -4.41
CA ILE A 634 2.30 21.07 -4.59
C ILE A 634 2.39 19.55 -4.42
N ILE A 635 3.31 18.92 -5.16
CA ILE A 635 3.49 17.47 -5.15
C ILE A 635 4.91 17.14 -4.70
N ALA A 636 5.05 16.55 -3.52
CA ALA A 636 6.32 16.19 -2.92
C ALA A 636 6.61 14.68 -3.07
N ASP A 637 7.88 14.32 -3.24
CA ASP A 637 8.31 12.92 -3.20
C ASP A 637 8.12 12.32 -1.81
N LEU A 638 7.69 11.05 -1.79
CA LEU A 638 7.40 10.34 -0.55
C LEU A 638 8.52 9.37 -0.13
N SER A 639 8.56 9.02 1.16
CA SER A 639 9.43 8.00 1.78
C SER A 639 10.91 8.15 1.42
N TRP A 640 11.41 9.40 1.31
CA TRP A 640 12.79 9.66 0.93
C TRP A 640 13.75 9.51 2.11
N TRP A 641 14.92 8.93 1.84
CA TRP A 641 16.08 8.84 2.72
C TRP A 641 17.35 8.72 1.87
N PHE A 642 18.52 8.91 2.46
CA PHE A 642 19.80 8.97 1.78
C PHE A 642 20.75 7.90 2.34
N PRO A 643 20.91 6.74 1.69
CA PRO A 643 21.77 5.66 2.14
C PRO A 643 23.21 6.15 2.45
N GLU A 644 23.73 7.08 1.66
CA GLU A 644 25.04 7.66 1.78
C GLU A 644 25.29 8.49 3.05
N MET A 645 24.25 8.94 3.73
CA MET A 645 24.35 9.73 4.97
C MET A 645 24.55 8.89 6.22
N LYS A 646 24.38 7.59 6.13
CA LYS A 646 24.50 6.63 7.25
C LYS A 646 23.74 7.10 8.50
N SER A 647 24.40 7.17 9.67
CA SER A 647 23.74 7.57 10.92
C SER A 647 23.30 9.04 11.00
N LYS A 648 23.81 9.90 10.12
CA LYS A 648 23.47 11.33 10.16
C LYS A 648 21.97 11.54 9.90
N GLN A 649 21.24 12.03 10.92
CA GLN A 649 19.79 12.22 10.91
C GLN A 649 19.02 10.97 10.43
N LEU A 650 19.43 9.78 10.88
CA LEU A 650 18.90 8.51 10.43
C LEU A 650 18.86 8.41 8.89
N SER A 651 20.03 8.49 8.28
CA SER A 651 20.19 8.53 6.82
C SER A 651 19.38 9.64 6.14
N GLY A 652 19.29 10.80 6.76
CA GLY A 652 18.58 11.96 6.21
C GLY A 652 17.05 11.78 6.09
N ALA A 653 16.46 10.80 6.74
CA ALA A 653 15.01 10.58 6.72
C ALA A 653 14.24 11.83 7.21
N PHE A 654 14.79 12.55 8.21
CA PHE A 654 14.18 13.78 8.72
C PHE A 654 14.45 15.02 7.85
N ILE A 655 15.27 14.89 6.79
CA ILE A 655 15.52 16.00 5.86
C ILE A 655 14.43 16.05 4.77
N SER A 656 14.02 14.90 4.22
CA SER A 656 13.23 14.91 2.99
C SER A 656 12.06 13.90 2.98
N ASN A 657 11.87 13.13 4.05
CA ASN A 657 10.74 12.19 4.09
C ASN A 657 9.41 12.93 4.31
N TYR A 658 8.48 12.69 3.42
CA TYR A 658 7.13 13.29 3.46
C TYR A 658 6.39 13.09 4.80
N ASN A 659 6.57 11.94 5.46
CA ASN A 659 5.89 11.65 6.71
C ASN A 659 6.38 12.47 7.93
N VAL A 660 7.39 13.29 7.77
CA VAL A 660 7.72 14.36 8.73
C VAL A 660 6.63 15.45 8.73
N LEU A 661 5.96 15.68 7.58
CA LEU A 661 4.89 16.68 7.42
C LEU A 661 3.54 16.23 7.99
N THR A 662 3.34 14.92 8.17
CA THR A 662 2.06 14.36 8.61
C THR A 662 1.90 14.42 10.13
N THR A 663 0.66 14.25 10.60
CA THR A 663 0.36 14.16 12.04
C THR A 663 -0.60 13.00 12.31
N THR A 664 -0.54 12.47 13.51
CA THR A 664 -1.50 11.49 14.03
C THR A 664 -2.45 12.11 15.05
N ASP A 665 -2.31 13.41 15.32
CA ASP A 665 -3.14 14.11 16.30
C ASP A 665 -4.52 14.42 15.72
N THR A 666 -5.52 14.24 16.54
CA THR A 666 -6.94 14.60 16.43
C THR A 666 -7.57 14.80 15.05
N GLY A 667 -8.62 14.05 14.77
CA GLY A 667 -9.55 14.25 13.63
C GLY A 667 -9.07 13.71 12.28
N THR A 668 -7.90 13.08 12.25
CA THR A 668 -7.30 12.52 11.04
C THR A 668 -7.56 11.02 10.86
N HIS A 669 -8.47 10.44 11.66
CA HIS A 669 -8.78 9.01 11.60
C HIS A 669 -9.97 8.76 10.70
N SER A 670 -9.79 7.86 9.76
CA SER A 670 -10.91 7.24 9.07
C SER A 670 -11.50 6.11 9.93
N ASP A 671 -12.72 5.69 9.62
CA ASP A 671 -13.43 4.58 10.24
C ASP A 671 -12.62 3.26 10.24
N ILE A 672 -11.57 3.19 9.46
CA ILE A 672 -10.68 2.04 9.25
C ILE A 672 -9.27 2.24 9.84
N GLY A 673 -8.98 3.35 10.51
CA GLY A 673 -7.67 3.65 11.11
C GLY A 673 -6.61 4.08 10.10
N SER A 674 -6.99 4.55 8.92
CA SER A 674 -6.06 5.15 7.95
C SER A 674 -5.77 6.62 8.27
N PHE A 675 -4.74 7.18 7.62
CA PHE A 675 -4.24 8.52 7.92
C PHE A 675 -4.49 9.49 6.79
N TYR A 676 -4.66 10.74 7.16
CA TYR A 676 -4.72 11.85 6.25
C TYR A 676 -3.30 12.21 5.78
N ILE A 677 -3.00 11.87 4.53
CA ILE A 677 -1.69 12.12 3.90
C ILE A 677 -1.82 13.11 2.75
N ASN A 678 -2.92 13.07 2.00
CA ASN A 678 -3.12 13.90 0.82
C ASN A 678 -3.83 15.21 1.16
N GLY A 679 -3.40 16.31 0.52
CA GLY A 679 -4.04 17.61 0.64
C GLY A 679 -3.81 18.33 1.97
N LEU A 680 -2.70 18.03 2.67
CA LEU A 680 -2.35 18.72 3.90
C LEU A 680 -2.11 20.21 3.64
N PRO A 681 -2.67 21.13 4.48
CA PRO A 681 -2.34 22.54 4.41
C PRO A 681 -0.84 22.78 4.62
N CYS A 682 -0.22 23.58 3.75
CA CYS A 682 1.22 23.82 3.83
C CYS A 682 1.61 25.20 3.30
N ARG A 683 2.86 25.56 3.52
CA ARG A 683 3.56 26.63 2.80
C ARG A 683 4.85 26.11 2.20
N ILE A 684 5.36 26.83 1.20
CA ILE A 684 6.65 26.54 0.57
C ILE A 684 7.47 27.84 0.52
N TYR A 685 8.77 27.74 0.73
CA TYR A 685 9.67 28.89 0.65
C TYR A 685 11.10 28.43 0.36
N LYS A 686 11.95 29.36 -0.10
CA LYS A 686 13.35 29.07 -0.40
C LYS A 686 14.11 28.70 0.87
N ALA A 687 14.75 27.54 0.89
CA ALA A 687 15.61 27.16 1.99
C ALA A 687 16.89 28.00 1.99
N THR A 688 17.19 28.59 3.15
CA THR A 688 18.44 29.28 3.42
C THR A 688 19.27 28.40 4.35
N ASN A 689 20.57 28.18 4.07
CA ASN A 689 21.55 27.45 4.92
C ASN A 689 21.46 25.90 4.94
N ILE A 690 20.83 25.27 3.97
CA ILE A 690 20.95 23.81 3.82
C ILE A 690 21.71 23.51 2.54
N GLU A 691 22.94 23.09 2.70
CA GLU A 691 23.72 22.50 1.61
C GLU A 691 23.26 21.06 1.37
N LEU A 692 22.19 20.88 0.57
CA LEU A 692 21.88 19.55 0.01
C LEU A 692 22.94 19.09 -1.00
N SER A 693 23.90 19.95 -1.34
CA SER A 693 25.09 19.61 -2.15
C SER A 693 26.06 18.67 -1.44
N THR A 694 25.94 18.51 -0.12
CA THR A 694 26.70 17.51 0.67
C THR A 694 25.99 16.16 0.76
N ILE A 695 24.84 15.99 0.11
CA ILE A 695 24.07 14.75 0.04
C ILE A 695 24.44 14.00 -1.27
#